data_e698cd55affcb344a799a7e282399128
#
_entry.id   e698cd55affcb344a799a7e282399128
#
_cell.length_a   1.000
_cell.length_b   1.000
_cell.length_c   1.000
_cell.angle_alpha   90.00
_cell.angle_beta   90.00
_cell.angle_gamma   90.00
#
_symmetry.space_group_name_H-M   'P 1'
#
loop_
_entity.id
_entity.type
_entity.pdbx_description
1 polymer ?
#
loop_
_entity_poly.entity_id
_entity_poly.type
_entity_poly.pdbx_seq_one_letter_code
_entity_poly.pdbx_strand_id
1 'polypeptide(L)'
;MSTTCGCEHCHSHGSSGLWMPTISFVLLVIGLIGKYSGISWFAESWIEAIWFLVAFLPVGLPVMREAWEAALRKDFFSEFSLMAIASIGAFCIGEYPEAVAVMLFYTVGERLQLLAVNKASKNISDLLDVRPERTDVWRTGTYMNVSPKDVKVGERIEVKPGGRVPLDGVLLEAEAQFDTSALTGESMPRSIREGEEVLAGMIVQGQAVRIQVNRPYEQSALARILALVKDASERKAPAELFIRRFARIYTPIVILLSFLIVSVPALVGMVTPSFQYVFSDWLYRGLVFLVISCPCALVISVPLGYFGGIGAASRAGILFKGGNYLDAITRVNTVAFDKTGTLTTWRFEVTTVESTEIPVSDLLSILLSVERKSTHPVAQAVVRYAEKQDSVPMEITDMRELAGHGVEAIVNGRQVLVGNIRLLAERDIPVPKELSDSVSTVVVCAIDGKYAGHLLLSDTLKKDAVDAIRRLKDLDVKDICLLSGDKQEIVNQFAERLGVDKAYGNLLPEDKAAYIERLTAEPDKSVAFVGDGMNDAPVLALSDVGIAMGGLGSDAAIESADVVIQTDQPSKVAEAISIGRATRNIVRQNIVGSIGVKVIVLVAGAFGFATLWEAVFADVGVSLLAVLNSIRILKR
;
A
#
# COMPACT_ATOMS: atom_id res chain seq x y z
N MET A 1 3.91 13.35 19.44
CA MET A 1 5.21 12.76 19.11
C MET A 1 5.40 12.91 17.62
N SER A 2 6.42 13.64 17.18
CA SER A 2 6.65 13.99 15.77
C SER A 2 6.94 12.72 14.97
N THR A 3 6.10 12.43 13.99
CA THR A 3 6.32 11.43 12.97
C THR A 3 7.48 11.88 12.08
N THR A 4 8.68 11.42 12.39
CA THR A 4 9.85 11.63 11.57
C THR A 4 9.78 10.71 10.36
N CYS A 5 9.64 11.31 9.18
CA CYS A 5 9.91 10.68 7.90
C CYS A 5 11.32 10.04 7.98
N GLY A 6 11.46 8.76 7.59
CA GLY A 6 12.70 7.98 7.71
C GLY A 6 13.87 8.41 6.80
N CYS A 7 13.96 9.69 6.48
CA CYS A 7 15.12 10.30 5.85
C CYS A 7 16.08 10.72 6.96
N GLU A 8 17.27 10.12 7.04
CA GLU A 8 18.34 10.52 7.97
C GLU A 8 18.68 12.03 7.90
N HIS A 9 18.22 12.74 6.88
CA HIS A 9 18.45 14.18 6.64
C HIS A 9 17.42 15.12 7.28
N CYS A 10 16.30 14.62 7.83
CA CYS A 10 15.24 15.47 8.39
C CYS A 10 15.49 15.94 9.84
N HIS A 11 16.58 15.53 10.49
CA HIS A 11 16.77 15.71 11.93
C HIS A 11 17.48 16.98 12.37
N SER A 12 18.06 17.82 11.49
CA SER A 12 18.95 18.89 11.95
C SER A 12 18.42 20.34 11.83
N HIS A 13 17.34 20.58 11.11
CA HIS A 13 16.82 21.95 11.01
C HIS A 13 15.73 22.26 12.04
N GLY A 14 16.16 22.63 13.23
CA GLY A 14 15.36 23.37 14.20
C GLY A 14 14.77 24.64 13.54
N SER A 15 13.59 25.05 13.99
CA SER A 15 12.70 26.15 13.56
C SER A 15 13.32 27.53 13.28
N SER A 16 14.45 27.61 12.59
CA SER A 16 14.95 28.89 12.10
C SER A 16 14.05 29.37 10.94
N GLY A 17 13.19 30.34 11.25
CA GLY A 17 12.21 30.91 10.32
C GLY A 17 12.84 31.43 9.03
N LEU A 18 12.01 31.81 8.05
CA LEU A 18 12.40 32.44 6.77
C LEU A 18 13.26 33.71 6.92
N TRP A 19 13.51 34.18 8.13
CA TRP A 19 14.25 35.40 8.42
C TRP A 19 15.74 35.32 8.00
N MET A 20 16.41 34.18 8.12
CA MET A 20 17.82 34.04 7.71
C MET A 20 18.01 34.19 6.20
N PRO A 21 17.27 33.46 5.31
CA PRO A 21 17.32 33.70 3.89
C PRO A 21 16.88 35.11 3.50
N THR A 22 15.91 35.71 4.22
CA THR A 22 15.45 37.10 3.95
C THR A 22 16.55 38.11 4.24
N ILE A 23 17.28 37.99 5.34
CA ILE A 23 18.43 38.86 5.66
C ILE A 23 19.51 38.72 4.59
N SER A 24 19.89 37.51 4.24
CA SER A 24 20.89 37.25 3.19
C SER A 24 20.47 37.86 1.84
N PHE A 25 19.17 37.71 1.47
CA PHE A 25 18.61 38.29 0.24
C PHE A 25 18.70 39.82 0.24
N VAL A 26 18.29 40.49 1.33
CA VAL A 26 18.35 41.94 1.46
C VAL A 26 19.80 42.43 1.36
N LEU A 27 20.74 41.78 2.05
CA LEU A 27 22.16 42.15 2.00
C LEU A 27 22.76 41.90 0.59
N LEU A 28 22.35 40.83 -0.10
CA LEU A 28 22.75 40.54 -1.47
C LEU A 28 22.28 41.67 -2.43
N VAL A 29 21.00 42.06 -2.34
CA VAL A 29 20.43 43.10 -3.19
C VAL A 29 21.12 44.44 -2.93
N ILE A 30 21.34 44.83 -1.67
CA ILE A 30 22.04 46.08 -1.33
C ILE A 30 23.48 46.03 -1.87
N GLY A 31 24.19 44.88 -1.71
CA GLY A 31 25.53 44.70 -2.26
C GLY A 31 25.59 44.82 -3.79
N LEU A 32 24.63 44.21 -4.49
CA LEU A 32 24.51 44.34 -5.96
C LEU A 32 24.26 45.77 -6.38
N ILE A 33 23.36 46.49 -5.72
CA ILE A 33 23.11 47.91 -5.98
C ILE A 33 24.40 48.72 -5.75
N GLY A 34 25.12 48.45 -4.64
CA GLY A 34 26.40 49.09 -4.35
C GLY A 34 27.46 48.89 -5.44
N LYS A 35 27.59 47.63 -5.90
CA LYS A 35 28.54 47.21 -6.96
C LYS A 35 28.22 47.90 -8.29
N TYR A 36 26.95 47.90 -8.72
CA TYR A 36 26.54 48.42 -10.03
C TYR A 36 26.28 49.94 -10.03
N SER A 37 26.07 50.57 -8.85
CA SER A 37 25.89 52.04 -8.75
C SER A 37 27.21 52.82 -8.77
N GLY A 38 28.38 52.15 -8.85
CA GLY A 38 29.67 52.82 -8.96
C GLY A 38 30.08 53.59 -7.71
N ILE A 39 29.60 53.20 -6.55
CA ILE A 39 29.94 53.85 -5.25
C ILE A 39 31.42 53.59 -4.94
N SER A 40 32.22 54.68 -4.94
CA SER A 40 33.69 54.60 -4.90
C SER A 40 34.28 53.81 -3.71
N TRP A 41 33.67 53.87 -2.51
CA TRP A 41 34.14 53.15 -1.36
C TRP A 41 33.78 51.66 -1.38
N PHE A 42 32.72 51.26 -2.11
CA PHE A 42 32.32 49.87 -2.29
C PHE A 42 33.15 49.14 -3.37
N ALA A 43 33.77 49.92 -4.28
CA ALA A 43 34.63 49.38 -5.33
C ALA A 43 35.98 48.85 -4.83
N GLU A 44 36.32 49.05 -3.56
CA GLU A 44 37.51 48.44 -2.96
C GLU A 44 37.26 46.96 -2.71
N SER A 45 38.05 46.10 -3.32
CA SER A 45 37.89 44.63 -3.35
C SER A 45 37.72 43.97 -1.97
N TRP A 46 38.34 44.50 -0.93
CA TRP A 46 38.23 43.96 0.42
C TRP A 46 36.90 44.33 1.10
N ILE A 47 36.34 45.50 0.83
CA ILE A 47 35.02 45.93 1.35
C ILE A 47 33.94 45.11 0.70
N GLU A 48 33.98 44.92 -0.62
CA GLU A 48 33.09 44.04 -1.36
C GLU A 48 33.12 42.59 -0.80
N ALA A 49 34.31 42.04 -0.62
CA ALA A 49 34.48 40.68 -0.06
C ALA A 49 33.87 40.53 1.35
N ILE A 50 34.12 41.51 2.25
CA ILE A 50 33.55 41.48 3.60
C ILE A 50 32.03 41.61 3.57
N TRP A 51 31.49 42.51 2.74
CA TRP A 51 30.04 42.68 2.60
C TRP A 51 29.34 41.40 2.17
N PHE A 52 29.82 40.74 1.13
CA PHE A 52 29.23 39.52 0.64
C PHE A 52 29.51 38.33 1.57
N LEU A 53 30.63 38.34 2.33
CA LEU A 53 30.86 37.37 3.38
C LEU A 53 29.81 37.50 4.51
N VAL A 54 29.47 38.72 4.93
CA VAL A 54 28.40 38.95 5.91
C VAL A 54 27.02 38.52 5.35
N ALA A 55 26.76 38.77 4.09
CA ALA A 55 25.53 38.31 3.41
C ALA A 55 25.47 36.78 3.28
N PHE A 56 26.61 36.13 3.15
CA PHE A 56 26.74 34.68 3.04
C PHE A 56 26.46 33.95 4.36
N LEU A 57 26.92 34.49 5.50
CA LEU A 57 26.89 33.81 6.81
C LEU A 57 25.51 33.26 7.19
N PRO A 58 24.37 33.97 7.04
CA PRO A 58 23.06 33.46 7.47
C PRO A 58 22.62 32.18 6.73
N VAL A 59 22.99 32.02 5.45
CA VAL A 59 22.60 30.90 4.59
C VAL A 59 23.73 29.89 4.40
N GLY A 60 24.99 30.35 4.38
CA GLY A 60 26.14 29.49 4.12
C GLY A 60 26.64 28.75 5.37
N LEU A 61 26.60 29.37 6.56
CA LEU A 61 27.11 28.75 7.77
C LEU A 61 26.41 27.43 8.14
N PRO A 62 25.08 27.30 8.05
CA PRO A 62 24.41 26.03 8.28
C PRO A 62 24.90 24.94 7.30
N VAL A 63 25.01 25.25 6.01
CA VAL A 63 25.44 24.29 4.98
C VAL A 63 26.92 23.88 5.17
N MET A 64 27.77 24.84 5.53
CA MET A 64 29.18 24.55 5.87
C MET A 64 29.32 23.63 7.08
N ARG A 65 28.47 23.82 8.09
CA ARG A 65 28.44 22.95 9.27
C ARG A 65 28.01 21.52 8.88
N GLU A 66 26.95 21.36 8.09
CA GLU A 66 26.52 20.06 7.57
C GLU A 66 27.59 19.38 6.72
N ALA A 67 28.27 20.15 5.85
CA ALA A 67 29.40 19.66 5.07
C ALA A 67 30.55 19.15 5.96
N TRP A 68 30.85 19.87 7.05
CA TRP A 68 31.85 19.47 8.01
C TRP A 68 31.46 18.20 8.78
N GLU A 69 30.22 18.12 9.23
CA GLU A 69 29.70 16.93 9.91
C GLU A 69 29.70 15.70 8.98
N ALA A 70 29.34 15.89 7.70
CA ALA A 70 29.42 14.84 6.68
C ALA A 70 30.87 14.37 6.46
N ALA A 71 31.81 15.30 6.38
CA ALA A 71 33.22 14.97 6.25
C ALA A 71 33.77 14.17 7.45
N LEU A 72 33.34 14.50 8.67
CA LEU A 72 33.71 13.74 9.88
C LEU A 72 33.16 12.31 9.86
N ARG A 73 32.01 12.11 9.23
CA ARG A 73 31.40 10.77 8.99
C ARG A 73 32.01 10.03 7.79
N LYS A 74 33.07 10.58 7.18
CA LYS A 74 33.72 10.07 5.95
C LYS A 74 32.81 10.06 4.72
N ASP A 75 31.76 10.86 4.72
CA ASP A 75 30.89 11.08 3.56
C ASP A 75 31.31 12.38 2.84
N PHE A 76 32.47 12.31 2.18
CA PHE A 76 33.06 13.45 1.46
C PHE A 76 32.30 13.85 0.19
N PHE A 77 31.39 12.99 -0.28
CA PHE A 77 30.69 13.17 -1.54
C PHE A 77 29.21 13.57 -1.33
N SER A 78 28.92 14.20 -0.19
CA SER A 78 27.60 14.73 0.11
C SER A 78 27.29 15.99 -0.73
N GLU A 79 25.99 16.28 -0.92
CA GLU A 79 25.53 17.51 -1.56
C GLU A 79 26.02 18.76 -0.85
N PHE A 80 26.08 18.74 0.48
CA PHE A 80 26.61 19.83 1.29
C PHE A 80 28.09 20.10 1.00
N SER A 81 28.89 19.03 0.82
CA SER A 81 30.30 19.14 0.48
C SER A 81 30.50 19.79 -0.90
N LEU A 82 29.69 19.41 -1.89
CA LEU A 82 29.74 19.97 -3.22
C LEU A 82 29.39 21.47 -3.21
N MET A 83 28.33 21.86 -2.49
CA MET A 83 27.91 23.26 -2.34
C MET A 83 28.96 24.10 -1.59
N ALA A 84 29.54 23.53 -0.53
CA ALA A 84 30.62 24.18 0.22
C ALA A 84 31.85 24.45 -0.67
N ILE A 85 32.32 23.44 -1.43
CA ILE A 85 33.46 23.58 -2.35
C ILE A 85 33.16 24.64 -3.42
N ALA A 86 31.96 24.60 -4.00
CA ALA A 86 31.57 25.56 -5.04
C ALA A 86 31.55 27.01 -4.52
N SER A 87 30.97 27.23 -3.32
CA SER A 87 30.90 28.58 -2.74
C SER A 87 32.27 29.09 -2.31
N ILE A 88 33.11 28.25 -1.70
CA ILE A 88 34.50 28.62 -1.36
C ILE A 88 35.27 28.95 -2.64
N GLY A 89 35.13 28.11 -3.70
CA GLY A 89 35.77 28.35 -4.98
C GLY A 89 35.33 29.68 -5.63
N ALA A 90 34.03 30.01 -5.59
CA ALA A 90 33.50 31.28 -6.09
C ALA A 90 34.09 32.48 -5.31
N PHE A 91 34.20 32.38 -3.98
CA PHE A 91 34.88 33.41 -3.19
C PHE A 91 36.38 33.56 -3.57
N CYS A 92 37.09 32.46 -3.86
CA CYS A 92 38.49 32.49 -4.26
C CYS A 92 38.75 33.16 -5.60
N ILE A 93 37.80 33.12 -6.53
CA ILE A 93 37.90 33.77 -7.87
C ILE A 93 37.32 35.18 -7.91
N GLY A 94 36.75 35.66 -6.79
CA GLY A 94 36.20 37.04 -6.69
C GLY A 94 34.73 37.14 -7.09
N GLU A 95 34.04 36.00 -7.36
CA GLU A 95 32.61 35.96 -7.71
C GLU A 95 31.76 35.91 -6.42
N TYR A 96 31.92 36.94 -5.57
CA TYR A 96 31.27 37.00 -4.24
C TYR A 96 29.73 37.01 -4.31
N PRO A 97 29.08 37.81 -5.21
CA PRO A 97 27.63 37.79 -5.30
C PRO A 97 27.06 36.44 -5.68
N GLU A 98 27.75 35.72 -6.57
CA GLU A 98 27.30 34.39 -7.03
C GLU A 98 27.41 33.36 -5.91
N ALA A 99 28.47 33.37 -5.09
CA ALA A 99 28.60 32.50 -3.94
C ALA A 99 27.43 32.66 -2.97
N VAL A 100 27.00 33.91 -2.70
CA VAL A 100 25.85 34.18 -1.83
C VAL A 100 24.55 33.74 -2.50
N ALA A 101 24.37 34.04 -3.79
CA ALA A 101 23.17 33.68 -4.54
C ALA A 101 22.97 32.14 -4.59
N VAL A 102 24.03 31.38 -4.83
CA VAL A 102 24.00 29.90 -4.83
C VAL A 102 23.47 29.36 -3.51
N MET A 103 24.05 29.81 -2.38
CA MET A 103 23.63 29.34 -1.04
C MET A 103 22.22 29.82 -0.69
N LEU A 104 21.84 31.02 -1.11
CA LEU A 104 20.51 31.54 -0.87
C LEU A 104 19.45 30.72 -1.63
N PHE A 105 19.65 30.50 -2.94
CA PHE A 105 18.70 29.70 -3.75
C PHE A 105 18.66 28.24 -3.28
N TYR A 106 19.80 27.67 -2.91
CA TYR A 106 19.86 26.33 -2.32
C TYR A 106 19.01 26.25 -1.03
N THR A 107 19.25 27.17 -0.08
CA THR A 107 18.53 27.17 1.21
C THR A 107 17.03 27.42 1.05
N VAL A 108 16.65 28.34 0.15
CA VAL A 108 15.23 28.59 -0.16
C VAL A 108 14.60 27.38 -0.85
N GLY A 109 15.30 26.79 -1.82
CA GLY A 109 14.85 25.61 -2.54
C GLY A 109 14.66 24.40 -1.64
N GLU A 110 15.62 24.10 -0.78
CA GLU A 110 15.53 23.03 0.22
C GLU A 110 14.31 23.22 1.13
N ARG A 111 14.06 24.44 1.60
CA ARG A 111 12.88 24.73 2.43
C ARG A 111 11.57 24.55 1.70
N LEU A 112 11.48 25.02 0.45
CA LEU A 112 10.29 24.80 -0.37
C LEU A 112 10.02 23.31 -0.60
N GLN A 113 11.09 22.53 -0.83
CA GLN A 113 11.00 21.07 -0.96
C GLN A 113 10.53 20.43 0.33
N LEU A 114 11.11 20.80 1.48
CA LEU A 114 10.70 20.29 2.80
C LEU A 114 9.24 20.63 3.11
N LEU A 115 8.79 21.85 2.81
CA LEU A 115 7.38 22.23 2.99
C LEU A 115 6.45 21.39 2.09
N ALA A 116 6.83 21.15 0.83
CA ALA A 116 6.05 20.34 -0.09
C ALA A 116 6.00 18.86 0.36
N VAL A 117 7.14 18.30 0.78
CA VAL A 117 7.22 16.93 1.32
C VAL A 117 6.42 16.80 2.62
N ASN A 118 6.58 17.73 3.57
CA ASN A 118 5.85 17.71 4.83
C ASN A 118 4.34 17.84 4.61
N LYS A 119 3.90 18.71 3.67
CA LYS A 119 2.48 18.83 3.32
C LYS A 119 1.96 17.55 2.68
N ALA A 120 2.73 16.90 1.80
CA ALA A 120 2.37 15.63 1.20
C ALA A 120 2.31 14.50 2.25
N SER A 121 3.34 14.39 3.09
CA SER A 121 3.39 13.40 4.19
C SER A 121 2.29 13.64 5.22
N LYS A 122 2.00 14.90 5.56
CA LYS A 122 0.90 15.23 6.47
C LYS A 122 -0.44 14.85 5.87
N ASN A 123 -0.70 15.14 4.60
CA ASN A 123 -1.94 14.73 3.93
C ASN A 123 -2.13 13.21 3.96
N ILE A 124 -1.05 12.42 3.84
CA ILE A 124 -1.09 10.96 3.94
C ILE A 124 -1.30 10.52 5.40
N SER A 125 -0.59 11.15 6.34
CA SER A 125 -0.74 10.86 7.77
C SER A 125 -2.12 11.24 8.29
N ASP A 126 -2.65 12.39 7.91
CA ASP A 126 -4.00 12.85 8.32
C ASP A 126 -5.12 11.96 7.74
N LEU A 127 -4.89 11.35 6.57
CA LEU A 127 -5.81 10.36 5.99
C LEU A 127 -5.76 9.00 6.73
N LEU A 128 -4.64 8.71 7.37
CA LEU A 128 -4.42 7.48 8.14
C LEU A 128 -4.64 7.68 9.64
N ASP A 129 -4.41 8.90 10.16
CA ASP A 129 -4.54 9.22 11.58
C ASP A 129 -5.98 9.64 11.96
N VAL A 130 -6.84 8.68 11.79
CA VAL A 130 -8.28 8.77 12.01
C VAL A 130 -8.63 8.32 13.44
N ARG A 131 -7.70 8.42 14.40
CA ARG A 131 -7.86 7.90 15.76
C ARG A 131 -8.65 8.85 16.64
N PRO A 132 -9.70 8.38 17.32
CA PRO A 132 -10.30 9.13 18.43
C PRO A 132 -9.25 9.29 19.56
N GLU A 133 -9.03 10.50 20.00
CA GLU A 133 -8.13 10.77 21.15
C GLU A 133 -8.77 10.35 22.47
N ARG A 134 -10.11 10.31 22.54
CA ARG A 134 -10.90 10.02 23.73
C ARG A 134 -12.09 9.14 23.42
N THR A 135 -12.54 8.39 24.43
CA THR A 135 -13.74 7.53 24.37
C THR A 135 -14.49 7.54 25.70
N ASP A 136 -15.79 7.37 25.63
CA ASP A 136 -16.66 7.29 26.80
C ASP A 136 -16.77 5.81 27.25
N VAL A 137 -16.19 5.46 28.40
CA VAL A 137 -16.17 4.11 28.99
C VAL A 137 -17.09 4.04 30.16
N TRP A 138 -17.89 2.98 30.28
CA TRP A 138 -18.76 2.72 31.42
C TRP A 138 -17.95 2.12 32.57
N ARG A 139 -17.77 2.90 33.64
CA ARG A 139 -17.13 2.49 34.90
C ARG A 139 -17.93 2.99 36.10
N THR A 140 -18.05 2.16 37.12
CA THR A 140 -18.69 2.55 38.42
C THR A 140 -20.06 3.25 38.31
N GLY A 141 -20.88 2.87 37.28
CA GLY A 141 -22.23 3.42 37.11
C GLY A 141 -22.32 4.72 36.30
N THR A 142 -21.22 5.22 35.77
CA THR A 142 -21.15 6.44 34.94
C THR A 142 -20.23 6.28 33.73
N TYR A 143 -20.47 7.11 32.70
CA TYR A 143 -19.53 7.22 31.59
C TYR A 143 -18.36 8.13 31.96
N MET A 144 -17.15 7.63 31.79
CA MET A 144 -15.90 8.36 32.01
C MET A 144 -15.18 8.54 30.69
N ASN A 145 -14.78 9.79 30.40
CA ASN A 145 -14.05 10.11 29.16
C ASN A 145 -12.56 9.87 29.36
N VAL A 146 -12.03 8.80 28.77
CA VAL A 146 -10.64 8.33 28.94
C VAL A 146 -9.94 8.20 27.58
N SER A 147 -8.60 8.02 27.60
CA SER A 147 -7.85 7.65 26.41
C SER A 147 -8.19 6.20 26.01
N PRO A 148 -8.36 5.88 24.71
CA PRO A 148 -8.55 4.49 24.26
C PRO A 148 -7.47 3.51 24.73
N LYS A 149 -6.26 4.00 25.01
CA LYS A 149 -5.16 3.20 25.56
C LYS A 149 -5.38 2.71 26.98
N ASP A 150 -6.23 3.42 27.73
CA ASP A 150 -6.53 3.10 29.12
C ASP A 150 -7.75 2.20 29.28
N VAL A 151 -8.36 1.79 28.16
CA VAL A 151 -9.52 0.89 28.12
C VAL A 151 -9.06 -0.56 28.13
N LYS A 152 -9.67 -1.34 29.01
CA LYS A 152 -9.35 -2.77 29.15
C LYS A 152 -10.31 -3.65 28.34
N VAL A 153 -9.83 -4.81 27.93
CA VAL A 153 -10.67 -5.85 27.31
C VAL A 153 -11.81 -6.23 28.27
N GLY A 154 -13.03 -6.31 27.73
CA GLY A 154 -14.25 -6.57 28.49
C GLY A 154 -14.99 -5.32 28.97
N GLU A 155 -14.38 -4.14 28.96
CA GLU A 155 -15.08 -2.88 29.28
C GLU A 155 -16.05 -2.48 28.17
N ARG A 156 -17.07 -1.69 28.53
CA ARG A 156 -18.08 -1.19 27.59
C ARG A 156 -17.79 0.26 27.25
N ILE A 157 -17.75 0.55 25.96
CA ILE A 157 -17.61 1.91 25.43
C ILE A 157 -18.91 2.35 24.76
N GLU A 158 -19.18 3.64 24.77
CA GLU A 158 -20.27 4.26 24.03
C GLU A 158 -19.71 5.16 22.93
N VAL A 159 -20.23 5.00 21.72
CA VAL A 159 -19.87 5.82 20.57
C VAL A 159 -21.11 6.51 20.03
N LYS A 160 -21.06 7.84 19.95
CA LYS A 160 -22.16 8.70 19.50
C LYS A 160 -22.29 8.68 17.98
N PRO A 161 -23.45 9.01 17.41
CA PRO A 161 -23.64 9.17 15.97
C PRO A 161 -22.61 10.13 15.36
N GLY A 162 -22.01 9.76 14.24
CA GLY A 162 -20.91 10.49 13.61
C GLY A 162 -19.55 10.28 14.30
N GLY A 163 -19.54 9.65 15.47
CA GLY A 163 -18.31 9.28 16.18
C GLY A 163 -17.65 8.05 15.56
N ARG A 164 -16.33 8.00 15.67
CA ARG A 164 -15.53 6.84 15.24
C ARG A 164 -15.36 5.85 16.38
N VAL A 165 -15.44 4.58 16.06
CA VAL A 165 -15.17 3.48 16.97
C VAL A 165 -13.68 3.48 17.34
N PRO A 166 -13.32 3.62 18.63
CA PRO A 166 -11.92 3.74 19.04
C PRO A 166 -11.18 2.40 19.19
N LEU A 167 -11.92 1.31 19.43
CA LEU A 167 -11.39 -0.02 19.76
C LEU A 167 -12.26 -1.09 19.12
N ASP A 168 -11.64 -2.24 18.78
CA ASP A 168 -12.38 -3.41 18.32
C ASP A 168 -13.22 -3.99 19.44
N GLY A 169 -14.42 -4.46 19.11
CA GLY A 169 -15.32 -5.04 20.08
C GLY A 169 -16.54 -5.68 19.44
N VAL A 170 -17.51 -6.02 20.27
CA VAL A 170 -18.76 -6.68 19.89
C VAL A 170 -19.92 -5.74 20.14
N LEU A 171 -20.83 -5.60 19.17
CA LEU A 171 -22.02 -4.75 19.28
C LEU A 171 -22.98 -5.32 20.34
N LEU A 172 -23.51 -4.44 21.19
CA LEU A 172 -24.48 -4.77 22.25
C LEU A 172 -25.93 -4.40 21.90
N GLU A 173 -26.16 -3.65 20.83
CA GLU A 173 -27.47 -3.31 20.29
C GLU A 173 -27.95 -4.35 19.28
N ALA A 174 -29.29 -4.49 19.15
CA ALA A 174 -29.91 -5.45 18.21
C ALA A 174 -29.42 -5.29 16.76
N GLU A 175 -29.28 -4.04 16.30
CA GLU A 175 -28.76 -3.69 14.97
C GLU A 175 -28.30 -2.24 14.95
N ALA A 176 -27.18 -1.95 14.27
CA ALA A 176 -26.70 -0.59 14.06
C ALA A 176 -26.01 -0.46 12.67
N GLN A 177 -26.01 0.77 12.13
CA GLN A 177 -25.37 1.09 10.87
C GLN A 177 -24.03 1.77 11.08
N PHE A 178 -23.03 1.33 10.29
CA PHE A 178 -21.66 1.84 10.34
C PHE A 178 -21.18 2.21 8.95
N ASP A 179 -20.58 3.39 8.81
CA ASP A 179 -19.79 3.74 7.65
C ASP A 179 -18.39 3.13 7.79
N THR A 180 -18.05 2.25 6.88
CA THR A 180 -16.77 1.53 6.86
C THR A 180 -15.78 2.13 5.88
N SER A 181 -16.13 3.22 5.18
CA SER A 181 -15.35 3.80 4.07
C SER A 181 -13.91 4.16 4.45
N ALA A 182 -13.68 4.56 5.70
CA ALA A 182 -12.34 4.87 6.21
C ALA A 182 -11.42 3.64 6.35
N LEU A 183 -11.99 2.43 6.46
CA LEU A 183 -11.26 1.17 6.62
C LEU A 183 -11.24 0.36 5.31
N THR A 184 -12.39 0.25 4.67
CA THR A 184 -12.57 -0.63 3.52
C THR A 184 -12.62 0.10 2.17
N GLY A 185 -12.79 1.43 2.18
CA GLY A 185 -13.03 2.22 0.97
C GLY A 185 -14.44 2.04 0.37
N GLU A 186 -15.34 1.31 1.05
CA GLU A 186 -16.73 1.13 0.61
C GLU A 186 -17.60 2.30 1.05
N SER A 187 -18.32 2.92 0.10
CA SER A 187 -19.19 4.08 0.37
C SER A 187 -20.55 3.71 0.95
N MET A 188 -20.95 2.43 0.92
CA MET A 188 -22.25 2.01 1.46
C MET A 188 -22.14 1.62 2.93
N PRO A 189 -23.03 2.15 3.81
CA PRO A 189 -23.07 1.76 5.21
C PRO A 189 -23.34 0.26 5.39
N ARG A 190 -22.66 -0.35 6.36
CA ARG A 190 -22.83 -1.76 6.73
C ARG A 190 -23.74 -1.85 7.97
N SER A 191 -24.78 -2.69 7.90
CA SER A 191 -25.57 -3.08 9.07
C SER A 191 -24.84 -4.18 9.85
N ILE A 192 -24.65 -3.99 11.14
CA ILE A 192 -24.03 -4.94 12.08
C ILE A 192 -25.08 -5.27 13.15
N ARG A 193 -25.21 -6.56 13.50
CA ARG A 193 -26.17 -7.07 14.47
C ARG A 193 -25.54 -7.33 15.83
N GLU A 194 -26.38 -7.49 16.85
CA GLU A 194 -25.94 -7.87 18.20
C GLU A 194 -25.07 -9.13 18.17
N GLY A 195 -23.93 -9.07 18.85
CA GLY A 195 -22.95 -10.15 18.90
C GLY A 195 -21.97 -10.18 17.72
N GLU A 196 -22.15 -9.35 16.69
CA GLU A 196 -21.18 -9.25 15.59
C GLU A 196 -20.04 -8.27 15.92
N GLU A 197 -18.90 -8.46 15.27
CA GLU A 197 -17.69 -7.68 15.49
C GLU A 197 -17.77 -6.29 14.85
N VAL A 198 -17.41 -5.27 15.63
CA VAL A 198 -17.26 -3.87 15.22
C VAL A 198 -15.78 -3.52 15.31
N LEU A 199 -15.21 -2.99 14.22
CA LEU A 199 -13.80 -2.66 14.15
C LEU A 199 -13.52 -1.19 14.47
N ALA A 200 -12.37 -0.93 15.09
CA ALA A 200 -11.88 0.42 15.32
C ALA A 200 -11.69 1.16 13.98
N GLY A 201 -12.16 2.41 13.93
CA GLY A 201 -12.13 3.25 12.72
C GLY A 201 -13.46 3.35 11.97
N MET A 202 -14.43 2.45 12.20
CA MET A 202 -15.79 2.57 11.68
C MET A 202 -16.49 3.81 12.25
N ILE A 203 -17.36 4.46 11.47
CA ILE A 203 -18.14 5.63 11.91
C ILE A 203 -19.57 5.20 12.17
N VAL A 204 -20.05 5.47 13.37
CA VAL A 204 -21.43 5.15 13.78
C VAL A 204 -22.43 6.04 13.04
N GLN A 205 -23.48 5.44 12.47
CA GLN A 205 -24.58 6.16 11.83
C GLN A 205 -25.90 5.96 12.61
N GLY A 206 -26.73 6.99 12.63
CA GLY A 206 -28.07 6.94 13.19
C GLY A 206 -28.12 7.17 14.69
N GLN A 207 -27.89 6.16 15.51
CA GLN A 207 -28.01 6.22 16.99
C GLN A 207 -26.68 5.90 17.68
N ALA A 208 -26.56 6.32 18.95
CA ALA A 208 -25.41 5.95 19.78
C ALA A 208 -25.38 4.41 19.99
N VAL A 209 -24.19 3.84 19.95
CA VAL A 209 -23.99 2.39 20.10
C VAL A 209 -23.08 2.07 21.28
N ARG A 210 -23.34 0.94 21.93
CA ARG A 210 -22.49 0.39 22.97
C ARG A 210 -21.76 -0.82 22.44
N ILE A 211 -20.45 -0.84 22.68
CA ILE A 211 -19.55 -1.87 22.18
C ILE A 211 -18.80 -2.44 23.37
N GLN A 212 -18.76 -3.76 23.50
CA GLN A 212 -17.91 -4.45 24.46
C GLN A 212 -16.56 -4.73 23.83
N VAL A 213 -15.51 -4.15 24.39
CA VAL A 213 -14.14 -4.23 23.86
C VAL A 213 -13.62 -5.67 23.95
N ASN A 214 -13.15 -6.23 22.84
CA ASN A 214 -12.61 -7.60 22.77
C ASN A 214 -11.09 -7.64 22.53
N ARG A 215 -10.48 -6.53 22.11
CA ARG A 215 -9.02 -6.44 21.86
C ARG A 215 -8.43 -5.18 22.49
N PRO A 216 -7.15 -5.22 22.96
CA PRO A 216 -6.48 -4.02 23.47
C PRO A 216 -6.16 -3.05 22.33
N TYR A 217 -5.91 -1.79 22.68
CA TYR A 217 -5.67 -0.69 21.73
C TYR A 217 -4.59 -1.00 20.68
N GLU A 218 -3.46 -1.57 21.10
CA GLU A 218 -2.33 -1.89 20.21
C GLU A 218 -2.67 -2.98 19.18
N GLN A 219 -3.64 -3.82 19.47
CA GLN A 219 -4.09 -4.92 18.61
C GLN A 219 -5.37 -4.58 17.84
N SER A 220 -5.88 -3.35 17.95
CA SER A 220 -7.05 -2.92 17.18
C SER A 220 -6.76 -2.91 15.68
N ALA A 221 -7.80 -3.13 14.85
CA ALA A 221 -7.71 -3.13 13.40
C ALA A 221 -7.01 -1.86 12.88
N LEU A 222 -7.39 -0.69 13.41
CA LEU A 222 -6.81 0.59 13.04
C LEU A 222 -5.32 0.69 13.44
N ALA A 223 -4.94 0.18 14.62
CA ALA A 223 -3.53 0.19 15.05
C ALA A 223 -2.67 -0.70 14.15
N ARG A 224 -3.18 -1.86 13.75
CA ARG A 224 -2.51 -2.79 12.82
C ARG A 224 -2.33 -2.18 11.43
N ILE A 225 -3.37 -1.55 10.87
CA ILE A 225 -3.29 -0.85 9.58
C ILE A 225 -2.18 0.21 9.62
N LEU A 226 -2.15 1.03 10.67
CA LEU A 226 -1.15 2.08 10.81
C LEU A 226 0.27 1.55 11.00
N ALA A 227 0.42 0.43 11.71
CA ALA A 227 1.71 -0.25 11.83
C ALA A 227 2.17 -0.78 10.46
N LEU A 228 1.29 -1.44 9.70
CA LEU A 228 1.60 -1.95 8.36
C LEU A 228 1.99 -0.83 7.39
N VAL A 229 1.27 0.29 7.38
CA VAL A 229 1.62 1.44 6.53
C VAL A 229 2.94 2.07 6.93
N LYS A 230 3.23 2.16 8.23
CA LYS A 230 4.50 2.64 8.75
C LYS A 230 5.65 1.72 8.33
N ASP A 231 5.53 0.43 8.59
CA ASP A 231 6.53 -0.58 8.22
C ASP A 231 6.74 -0.64 6.70
N ALA A 232 5.65 -0.49 5.93
CA ALA A 232 5.71 -0.40 4.47
C ALA A 232 6.54 0.79 3.98
N SER A 233 6.44 1.94 4.66
CA SER A 233 7.23 3.12 4.32
C SER A 233 8.72 2.97 4.63
N GLU A 234 9.08 2.07 5.56
CA GLU A 234 10.48 1.77 5.91
C GLU A 234 11.12 0.75 4.95
N ARG A 235 10.34 -0.11 4.30
CA ARG A 235 10.81 -1.08 3.29
C ARG A 235 10.98 -0.42 1.92
N LYS A 236 12.23 -0.05 1.61
CA LYS A 236 12.59 0.74 0.43
C LYS A 236 12.36 0.01 -0.88
N ALA A 237 11.80 0.71 -1.86
CA ALA A 237 11.65 0.20 -3.21
C ALA A 237 13.02 0.02 -3.92
N PRO A 238 13.13 -0.91 -4.89
CA PRO A 238 14.35 -1.10 -5.68
C PRO A 238 14.86 0.18 -6.35
N ALA A 239 13.96 1.07 -6.78
CA ALA A 239 14.31 2.36 -7.35
C ALA A 239 15.01 3.29 -6.34
N GLU A 240 14.60 3.28 -5.06
CA GLU A 240 15.29 4.05 -4.01
C GLU A 240 16.68 3.51 -3.72
N LEU A 241 16.83 2.18 -3.68
CA LEU A 241 18.13 1.53 -3.51
C LEU A 241 19.06 1.83 -4.70
N PHE A 242 18.49 1.84 -5.91
CA PHE A 242 19.23 2.20 -7.13
C PHE A 242 19.74 3.64 -7.06
N ILE A 243 18.90 4.60 -6.67
CA ILE A 243 19.30 6.01 -6.56
C ILE A 243 20.44 6.21 -5.55
N ARG A 244 20.37 5.57 -4.38
CA ARG A 244 21.46 5.62 -3.40
C ARG A 244 22.77 5.04 -3.95
N ARG A 245 22.68 3.92 -4.68
CA ARG A 245 23.84 3.29 -5.33
C ARG A 245 24.37 4.17 -6.48
N PHE A 246 23.48 4.74 -7.27
CA PHE A 246 23.79 5.66 -8.35
C PHE A 246 24.52 6.90 -7.82
N ALA A 247 24.00 7.56 -6.78
CA ALA A 247 24.64 8.74 -6.18
C ALA A 247 26.09 8.45 -5.72
N ARG A 248 26.32 7.28 -5.11
CA ARG A 248 27.68 6.87 -4.63
C ARG A 248 28.68 6.72 -5.77
N ILE A 249 28.26 6.33 -6.96
CA ILE A 249 29.13 6.18 -8.15
C ILE A 249 29.21 7.49 -8.93
N TYR A 250 28.08 8.16 -9.09
CA TYR A 250 27.93 9.36 -9.90
C TYR A 250 28.73 10.54 -9.34
N THR A 251 28.67 10.80 -8.04
CA THR A 251 29.34 11.96 -7.42
C THR A 251 30.86 11.97 -7.60
N PRO A 252 31.61 10.88 -7.36
CA PRO A 252 33.03 10.84 -7.67
C PRO A 252 33.37 11.09 -9.14
N ILE A 253 32.54 10.55 -10.06
CA ILE A 253 32.75 10.75 -11.51
C ILE A 253 32.60 12.23 -11.86
N VAL A 254 31.59 12.88 -11.32
CA VAL A 254 31.35 14.31 -11.53
C VAL A 254 32.49 15.17 -11.02
N ILE A 255 33.01 14.88 -9.82
CA ILE A 255 34.16 15.59 -9.26
C ILE A 255 35.38 15.43 -10.17
N LEU A 256 35.62 14.20 -10.65
CA LEU A 256 36.69 13.94 -11.62
C LEU A 256 36.52 14.73 -12.91
N LEU A 257 35.30 14.75 -13.46
CA LEU A 257 34.99 15.51 -14.68
C LEU A 257 35.14 17.03 -14.45
N SER A 258 34.67 17.55 -13.32
CA SER A 258 34.88 18.96 -12.94
C SER A 258 36.38 19.30 -12.88
N PHE A 259 37.19 18.43 -12.27
CA PHE A 259 38.63 18.60 -12.24
C PHE A 259 39.27 18.55 -13.63
N LEU A 260 38.78 17.68 -14.53
CA LEU A 260 39.24 17.61 -15.91
C LEU A 260 38.86 18.85 -16.72
N ILE A 261 37.70 19.45 -16.48
CA ILE A 261 37.28 20.72 -17.12
C ILE A 261 38.27 21.84 -16.79
N VAL A 262 38.86 21.85 -15.61
CA VAL A 262 39.86 22.85 -15.22
C VAL A 262 41.26 22.49 -15.72
N SER A 263 41.69 21.23 -15.58
CA SER A 263 43.08 20.82 -15.81
C SER A 263 43.42 20.54 -17.26
N VAL A 264 42.48 19.98 -18.06
CA VAL A 264 42.76 19.68 -19.48
C VAL A 264 43.01 20.93 -20.31
N PRO A 265 42.20 22.01 -20.22
CA PRO A 265 42.49 23.27 -20.91
C PRO A 265 43.80 23.93 -20.46
N ALA A 266 44.19 23.78 -19.17
CA ALA A 266 45.48 24.24 -18.70
C ALA A 266 46.65 23.54 -19.41
N LEU A 267 46.56 22.20 -19.55
CA LEU A 267 47.57 21.42 -20.29
C LEU A 267 47.59 21.78 -21.77
N VAL A 268 46.42 21.97 -22.41
CA VAL A 268 46.31 22.43 -23.80
C VAL A 268 46.95 23.81 -24.00
N GLY A 269 46.72 24.75 -23.05
CA GLY A 269 47.34 26.08 -23.08
C GLY A 269 48.87 26.06 -22.97
N MET A 270 49.44 25.06 -22.27
CA MET A 270 50.89 24.88 -22.18
C MET A 270 51.50 24.38 -23.52
N VAL A 271 50.74 23.62 -24.31
CA VAL A 271 51.22 23.00 -25.55
C VAL A 271 50.87 23.89 -26.78
N THR A 272 49.76 24.65 -26.71
CA THR A 272 49.26 25.39 -27.85
C THR A 272 49.26 26.91 -27.55
N PRO A 273 50.26 27.66 -28.00
CA PRO A 273 50.39 29.12 -27.69
C PRO A 273 49.23 29.97 -28.15
N SER A 274 48.42 29.54 -29.10
CA SER A 274 47.22 30.24 -29.56
C SER A 274 46.02 30.12 -28.64
N PHE A 275 46.06 29.20 -27.65
CA PHE A 275 44.99 28.98 -26.69
C PHE A 275 45.29 29.77 -25.41
N GLN A 276 44.53 30.81 -25.18
CA GLN A 276 44.66 31.61 -23.93
C GLN A 276 43.90 30.89 -22.79
N TYR A 277 44.61 30.31 -21.86
CA TYR A 277 44.06 29.74 -20.65
C TYR A 277 43.94 30.81 -19.56
N VAL A 278 42.71 31.05 -19.09
CA VAL A 278 42.42 31.91 -17.91
C VAL A 278 41.92 31.02 -16.79
N PHE A 279 42.69 30.87 -15.73
CA PHE A 279 42.39 29.92 -14.63
C PHE A 279 41.03 30.21 -13.98
N SER A 280 40.68 31.50 -13.75
CA SER A 280 39.39 31.90 -13.14
C SER A 280 38.20 31.39 -13.96
N ASP A 281 38.25 31.51 -15.28
CA ASP A 281 37.14 31.14 -16.17
C ASP A 281 36.92 29.63 -16.21
N TRP A 282 38.02 28.86 -16.29
CA TRP A 282 37.91 27.43 -16.31
C TRP A 282 37.57 26.85 -14.94
N LEU A 283 38.06 27.45 -13.84
CA LEU A 283 37.66 27.09 -12.49
C LEU A 283 36.17 27.39 -12.27
N TYR A 284 35.69 28.56 -12.74
CA TYR A 284 34.28 28.90 -12.70
C TYR A 284 33.39 27.86 -13.39
N ARG A 285 33.74 27.45 -14.62
CA ARG A 285 33.04 26.38 -15.36
C ARG A 285 33.05 25.05 -14.59
N GLY A 286 34.17 24.68 -13.99
CA GLY A 286 34.29 23.49 -13.13
C GLY A 286 33.36 23.57 -11.90
N LEU A 287 33.24 24.74 -11.26
CA LEU A 287 32.37 24.97 -10.12
C LEU A 287 30.90 24.93 -10.55
N VAL A 288 30.52 25.55 -11.68
CA VAL A 288 29.17 25.45 -12.26
C VAL A 288 28.79 24.00 -12.53
N PHE A 289 29.70 23.23 -13.17
CA PHE A 289 29.49 21.81 -13.45
C PHE A 289 29.29 21.01 -12.17
N LEU A 290 30.01 21.31 -11.11
CA LEU A 290 29.95 20.63 -9.82
C LEU A 290 28.61 20.90 -9.11
N VAL A 291 28.12 22.14 -9.13
CA VAL A 291 26.84 22.54 -8.51
C VAL A 291 25.64 21.86 -9.20
N ILE A 292 25.61 21.85 -10.55
CA ILE A 292 24.52 21.24 -11.31
C ILE A 292 24.40 19.74 -11.04
N SER A 293 25.49 19.11 -10.64
CA SER A 293 25.59 17.66 -10.54
C SER A 293 24.88 17.06 -9.32
N CYS A 294 24.34 17.84 -8.38
CA CYS A 294 23.59 17.31 -7.25
C CYS A 294 22.31 16.58 -7.71
N PRO A 295 22.09 15.28 -7.38
CA PRO A 295 20.88 14.55 -7.77
C PRO A 295 19.66 14.82 -6.86
N CYS A 296 19.53 16.06 -6.29
CA CYS A 296 18.56 16.42 -5.25
C CYS A 296 17.11 16.07 -5.63
N ALA A 297 16.70 16.36 -6.88
CA ALA A 297 15.36 16.04 -7.37
C ALA A 297 15.01 14.55 -7.30
N LEU A 298 15.98 13.66 -7.56
CA LEU A 298 15.78 12.22 -7.55
C LEU A 298 15.69 11.66 -6.13
N VAL A 299 16.56 12.14 -5.24
CA VAL A 299 16.65 11.67 -3.85
C VAL A 299 15.34 11.91 -3.10
N ILE A 300 14.64 13.01 -3.40
CA ILE A 300 13.40 13.39 -2.72
C ILE A 300 12.16 12.86 -3.44
N SER A 301 12.08 13.02 -4.76
CA SER A 301 10.83 12.77 -5.50
C SER A 301 10.49 11.28 -5.63
N VAL A 302 11.49 10.40 -5.64
CA VAL A 302 11.26 8.95 -5.82
C VAL A 302 10.67 8.32 -4.56
N PRO A 303 11.27 8.47 -3.36
CA PRO A 303 10.63 7.99 -2.13
C PRO A 303 9.24 8.58 -1.94
N LEU A 304 9.06 9.88 -2.21
CA LEU A 304 7.75 10.53 -2.11
C LEU A 304 6.72 9.92 -3.07
N GLY A 305 7.12 9.51 -4.28
CA GLY A 305 6.27 8.82 -5.24
C GLY A 305 5.79 7.47 -4.72
N TYR A 306 6.69 6.64 -4.17
CA TYR A 306 6.32 5.35 -3.57
C TYR A 306 5.47 5.52 -2.32
N PHE A 307 5.81 6.45 -1.45
CA PHE A 307 5.03 6.77 -0.27
C PHE A 307 3.61 7.24 -0.65
N GLY A 308 3.51 8.09 -1.67
CA GLY A 308 2.22 8.50 -2.23
C GLY A 308 1.40 7.34 -2.81
N GLY A 309 2.06 6.38 -3.47
CA GLY A 309 1.45 5.17 -4.00
C GLY A 309 0.90 4.26 -2.91
N ILE A 310 1.67 4.02 -1.84
CA ILE A 310 1.22 3.27 -0.66
C ILE A 310 0.00 3.96 -0.01
N GLY A 311 0.05 5.29 0.13
CA GLY A 311 -1.06 6.05 0.69
C GLY A 311 -2.32 6.01 -0.19
N ALA A 312 -2.19 6.05 -1.52
CA ALA A 312 -3.31 5.91 -2.45
C ALA A 312 -3.93 4.51 -2.38
N ALA A 313 -3.10 3.46 -2.31
CA ALA A 313 -3.54 2.08 -2.16
C ALA A 313 -4.28 1.86 -0.83
N SER A 314 -3.75 2.38 0.27
CA SER A 314 -4.37 2.28 1.60
C SER A 314 -5.77 2.89 1.63
N ARG A 315 -5.99 4.03 0.97
CA ARG A 315 -7.34 4.63 0.82
C ARG A 315 -8.30 3.76 0.03
N ALA A 316 -7.78 3.00 -0.92
CA ALA A 316 -8.57 2.04 -1.68
C ALA A 316 -8.81 0.71 -0.92
N GLY A 317 -8.41 0.60 0.35
CA GLY A 317 -8.51 -0.62 1.15
C GLY A 317 -7.48 -1.68 0.75
N ILE A 318 -6.34 -1.27 0.18
CA ILE A 318 -5.26 -2.14 -0.27
C ILE A 318 -3.99 -1.78 0.50
N LEU A 319 -3.48 -2.69 1.32
CA LEU A 319 -2.29 -2.48 2.13
C LEU A 319 -1.09 -3.19 1.52
N PHE A 320 -0.08 -2.44 1.11
CA PHE A 320 1.23 -2.96 0.72
C PHE A 320 2.16 -3.01 1.93
N LYS A 321 2.85 -4.11 2.16
CA LYS A 321 3.85 -4.24 3.24
C LYS A 321 5.21 -3.61 2.91
N GLY A 322 5.35 -2.99 1.75
CA GLY A 322 6.58 -2.31 1.36
C GLY A 322 6.53 -1.67 -0.02
N GLY A 323 7.36 -0.64 -0.23
CA GLY A 323 7.55 -0.04 -1.55
C GLY A 323 8.14 -1.01 -2.58
N ASN A 324 8.89 -2.03 -2.12
CA ASN A 324 9.38 -3.12 -2.94
C ASN A 324 8.23 -3.95 -3.53
N TYR A 325 7.16 -4.22 -2.77
CA TYR A 325 5.99 -4.96 -3.25
C TYR A 325 5.11 -4.10 -4.17
N LEU A 326 5.04 -2.78 -3.92
CA LEU A 326 4.39 -1.85 -4.83
C LEU A 326 5.13 -1.78 -6.20
N ASP A 327 6.44 -1.97 -6.24
CA ASP A 327 7.19 -2.10 -7.49
C ASP A 327 7.02 -3.50 -8.10
N ALA A 328 7.09 -4.58 -7.30
CA ALA A 328 6.96 -5.95 -7.76
C ALA A 328 5.61 -6.20 -8.46
N ILE A 329 4.50 -5.71 -7.90
CA ILE A 329 3.15 -5.89 -8.47
C ILE A 329 3.03 -5.28 -9.88
N THR A 330 3.88 -4.30 -10.24
CA THR A 330 3.86 -3.70 -11.57
C THR A 330 4.31 -4.64 -12.69
N ARG A 331 5.08 -5.67 -12.32
CA ARG A 331 5.66 -6.66 -13.24
C ARG A 331 4.77 -7.88 -13.39
N VAL A 332 3.79 -8.04 -12.48
CA VAL A 332 2.87 -9.18 -12.50
C VAL A 332 2.20 -9.31 -13.86
N ASN A 333 2.39 -10.48 -14.46
CA ASN A 333 1.81 -10.90 -15.73
C ASN A 333 1.07 -12.23 -15.63
N THR A 334 1.14 -12.89 -14.47
CA THR A 334 0.44 -14.13 -14.15
C THR A 334 -0.24 -13.97 -12.80
N VAL A 335 -1.55 -14.23 -12.71
CA VAL A 335 -2.30 -14.18 -11.46
C VAL A 335 -2.97 -15.53 -11.23
N ALA A 336 -2.64 -16.16 -10.11
CA ALA A 336 -3.27 -17.40 -9.68
C ALA A 336 -4.21 -17.11 -8.50
N PHE A 337 -5.46 -17.51 -8.63
CA PHE A 337 -6.47 -17.36 -7.59
C PHE A 337 -6.73 -18.70 -6.91
N ASP A 338 -6.82 -18.69 -5.58
CA ASP A 338 -7.59 -19.71 -4.90
C ASP A 338 -9.08 -19.52 -5.19
N LYS A 339 -9.85 -20.63 -5.20
CA LYS A 339 -11.30 -20.56 -5.43
C LYS A 339 -12.03 -20.13 -4.17
N THR A 340 -11.87 -20.92 -3.11
CA THR A 340 -12.74 -20.90 -1.93
C THR A 340 -12.39 -19.75 -1.00
N GLY A 341 -13.38 -18.91 -0.65
CA GLY A 341 -13.13 -17.73 0.18
C GLY A 341 -12.47 -16.55 -0.57
N THR A 342 -11.84 -16.79 -1.71
CA THR A 342 -11.17 -15.77 -2.53
C THR A 342 -12.06 -15.25 -3.63
N LEU A 343 -12.52 -16.10 -4.55
CA LEU A 343 -13.48 -15.77 -5.62
C LEU A 343 -14.92 -16.11 -5.23
N THR A 344 -15.11 -16.88 -4.16
CA THR A 344 -16.41 -17.30 -3.62
C THR A 344 -16.65 -16.76 -2.22
N THR A 345 -17.90 -16.77 -1.76
CA THR A 345 -18.34 -16.11 -0.52
C THR A 345 -18.36 -17.01 0.70
N TRP A 346 -17.92 -18.27 0.63
CA TRP A 346 -18.14 -19.31 1.66
C TRP A 346 -19.65 -19.59 1.93
N ARG A 347 -20.53 -19.07 1.10
CA ARG A 347 -21.98 -19.27 1.22
C ARG A 347 -22.44 -20.23 0.17
N PHE A 348 -22.90 -21.39 0.60
CA PHE A 348 -23.58 -22.32 -0.28
C PHE A 348 -24.98 -21.81 -0.58
N GLU A 349 -25.41 -22.01 -1.83
CA GLU A 349 -26.79 -21.80 -2.25
C GLU A 349 -27.34 -23.10 -2.84
N VAL A 350 -28.60 -23.42 -2.51
CA VAL A 350 -29.31 -24.55 -3.07
C VAL A 350 -29.68 -24.21 -4.52
N THR A 351 -29.18 -25.00 -5.45
CA THR A 351 -29.41 -24.83 -6.89
C THR A 351 -30.54 -25.70 -7.41
N THR A 352 -30.71 -26.90 -6.86
CA THR A 352 -31.72 -27.87 -7.29
C THR A 352 -32.23 -28.60 -6.07
N VAL A 353 -33.52 -28.88 -6.07
CA VAL A 353 -34.21 -29.74 -5.09
C VAL A 353 -35.01 -30.78 -5.86
N GLU A 354 -34.74 -32.05 -5.59
CA GLU A 354 -35.47 -33.17 -6.16
C GLU A 354 -36.00 -34.08 -5.05
N SER A 355 -37.26 -34.45 -5.19
CA SER A 355 -37.96 -35.36 -4.28
C SER A 355 -38.59 -36.50 -5.07
N THR A 356 -38.52 -37.73 -4.56
CA THR A 356 -38.99 -38.92 -5.29
C THR A 356 -40.28 -39.51 -4.70
N GLU A 357 -40.41 -39.58 -3.36
CA GLU A 357 -41.57 -40.28 -2.76
C GLU A 357 -42.52 -39.32 -2.00
N ILE A 358 -42.12 -38.07 -1.75
CA ILE A 358 -42.89 -37.11 -0.96
C ILE A 358 -42.93 -35.75 -1.68
N PRO A 359 -43.90 -34.87 -1.38
CA PRO A 359 -43.90 -33.50 -1.91
C PRO A 359 -42.61 -32.76 -1.53
N VAL A 360 -42.12 -31.88 -2.41
CA VAL A 360 -40.93 -31.05 -2.17
C VAL A 360 -41.11 -30.21 -0.92
N SER A 361 -42.31 -29.71 -0.62
CA SER A 361 -42.63 -28.97 0.60
C SER A 361 -42.33 -29.75 1.89
N ASP A 362 -42.68 -31.06 1.86
CA ASP A 362 -42.51 -31.95 3.01
C ASP A 362 -41.02 -32.31 3.20
N LEU A 363 -40.30 -32.55 2.09
CA LEU A 363 -38.85 -32.75 2.10
C LEU A 363 -38.14 -31.52 2.70
N LEU A 364 -38.49 -30.32 2.24
CA LEU A 364 -37.90 -29.09 2.77
C LEU A 364 -38.24 -28.85 4.25
N SER A 365 -39.44 -29.20 4.70
CA SER A 365 -39.85 -29.10 6.10
C SER A 365 -39.07 -30.06 7.01
N ILE A 366 -38.81 -31.27 6.53
CA ILE A 366 -37.97 -32.28 7.22
C ILE A 366 -36.54 -31.77 7.29
N LEU A 367 -35.96 -31.33 6.16
CA LEU A 367 -34.58 -30.83 6.10
C LEU A 367 -34.40 -29.59 6.97
N LEU A 368 -35.36 -28.63 6.94
CA LEU A 368 -35.37 -27.47 7.81
C LEU A 368 -35.30 -27.87 9.28
N SER A 369 -36.10 -28.88 9.67
CA SER A 369 -36.16 -29.33 11.04
C SER A 369 -34.84 -29.89 11.51
N VAL A 370 -34.20 -30.76 10.72
CA VAL A 370 -32.93 -31.43 11.05
C VAL A 370 -31.75 -30.43 11.00
N GLU A 371 -31.63 -29.68 9.92
CA GLU A 371 -30.46 -28.85 9.67
C GLU A 371 -30.43 -27.56 10.49
N ARG A 372 -31.58 -27.11 11.03
CA ARG A 372 -31.66 -25.90 11.87
C ARG A 372 -30.82 -25.99 13.16
N LYS A 373 -30.49 -27.20 13.60
CA LYS A 373 -29.66 -27.42 14.79
C LYS A 373 -28.15 -27.53 14.48
N SER A 374 -27.79 -27.57 13.21
CA SER A 374 -26.41 -27.64 12.75
C SER A 374 -25.83 -26.25 12.46
N THR A 375 -24.56 -26.06 12.85
CA THR A 375 -23.79 -24.85 12.51
C THR A 375 -23.00 -24.99 11.21
N HIS A 376 -23.09 -26.14 10.54
CA HIS A 376 -22.35 -26.39 9.30
C HIS A 376 -22.82 -25.47 8.16
N PRO A 377 -21.92 -24.87 7.34
CA PRO A 377 -22.28 -23.94 6.27
C PRO A 377 -23.31 -24.49 5.27
N VAL A 378 -23.22 -25.77 4.92
CA VAL A 378 -24.18 -26.49 4.05
C VAL A 378 -25.55 -26.56 4.72
N ALA A 379 -25.62 -26.94 6.00
CA ALA A 379 -26.87 -26.98 6.77
C ALA A 379 -27.55 -25.61 6.81
N GLN A 380 -26.80 -24.56 7.09
CA GLN A 380 -27.30 -23.18 7.10
C GLN A 380 -27.84 -22.72 5.73
N ALA A 381 -27.26 -23.22 4.63
CA ALA A 381 -27.76 -22.95 3.29
C ALA A 381 -29.11 -23.63 3.04
N VAL A 382 -29.25 -24.88 3.47
CA VAL A 382 -30.52 -25.63 3.39
C VAL A 382 -31.61 -24.94 4.22
N VAL A 383 -31.28 -24.52 5.45
CA VAL A 383 -32.21 -23.76 6.33
C VAL A 383 -32.69 -22.47 5.66
N ARG A 384 -31.76 -21.63 5.17
CA ARG A 384 -32.12 -20.38 4.49
C ARG A 384 -33.00 -20.61 3.27
N TYR A 385 -32.72 -21.66 2.51
CA TYR A 385 -33.51 -22.00 1.33
C TYR A 385 -34.92 -22.44 1.71
N ALA A 386 -35.04 -23.36 2.68
CA ALA A 386 -36.33 -23.86 3.15
C ALA A 386 -37.19 -22.77 3.79
N GLU A 387 -36.61 -21.88 4.61
CA GLU A 387 -37.31 -20.72 5.16
C GLU A 387 -37.82 -19.76 4.06
N LYS A 388 -37.06 -19.53 3.00
CA LYS A 388 -37.45 -18.71 1.86
C LYS A 388 -38.61 -19.34 1.04
N GLN A 389 -38.81 -20.65 1.15
CA GLN A 389 -39.92 -21.39 0.54
C GLN A 389 -41.12 -21.57 1.51
N ASP A 390 -41.16 -20.79 2.60
CA ASP A 390 -42.21 -20.83 3.63
C ASP A 390 -42.40 -22.22 4.26
N SER A 391 -41.35 -23.05 4.31
CA SER A 391 -41.42 -24.38 4.91
C SER A 391 -41.59 -24.28 6.42
N VAL A 392 -42.41 -25.16 7.00
CA VAL A 392 -42.72 -25.18 8.44
C VAL A 392 -41.92 -26.30 9.12
N PRO A 393 -41.16 -26.00 10.20
CA PRO A 393 -40.44 -27.04 10.88
C PRO A 393 -41.34 -28.06 11.57
N MET A 394 -40.94 -29.33 11.53
CA MET A 394 -41.63 -30.47 12.15
C MET A 394 -41.04 -30.81 13.50
N GLU A 395 -41.75 -31.60 14.31
CA GLU A 395 -41.29 -32.05 15.62
C GLU A 395 -40.18 -33.10 15.49
N ILE A 396 -39.08 -32.89 16.22
CA ILE A 396 -37.97 -33.83 16.34
C ILE A 396 -37.95 -34.42 17.75
N THR A 397 -38.01 -35.74 17.86
CA THR A 397 -37.99 -36.43 19.14
C THR A 397 -36.62 -37.00 19.52
N ASP A 398 -35.78 -37.35 18.55
CA ASP A 398 -34.40 -37.77 18.74
C ASP A 398 -33.52 -37.26 17.59
N MET A 399 -32.24 -36.96 17.90
CA MET A 399 -31.28 -36.48 16.90
C MET A 399 -29.86 -36.86 17.30
N ARG A 400 -29.13 -37.46 16.36
CA ARG A 400 -27.74 -37.85 16.52
C ARG A 400 -26.91 -37.38 15.32
N GLU A 401 -25.86 -36.63 15.60
CA GLU A 401 -24.88 -36.25 14.60
C GLU A 401 -23.89 -37.39 14.34
N LEU A 402 -23.65 -37.68 13.06
CA LEU A 402 -22.70 -38.67 12.57
C LEU A 402 -21.53 -37.92 11.94
N ALA A 403 -20.43 -37.80 12.70
CA ALA A 403 -19.29 -36.95 12.31
C ALA A 403 -18.78 -37.28 10.90
N GLY A 404 -18.74 -36.25 10.03
CA GLY A 404 -18.29 -36.34 8.64
C GLY A 404 -19.29 -37.01 7.66
N HIS A 405 -20.47 -37.43 8.11
CA HIS A 405 -21.47 -38.13 7.29
C HIS A 405 -22.82 -37.40 7.21
N GLY A 406 -23.29 -36.85 8.32
CA GLY A 406 -24.57 -36.15 8.40
C GLY A 406 -25.28 -36.36 9.74
N VAL A 407 -26.60 -36.43 9.70
CA VAL A 407 -27.48 -36.47 10.88
C VAL A 407 -28.49 -37.58 10.75
N GLU A 408 -28.72 -38.28 11.82
CA GLU A 408 -29.84 -39.21 12.00
C GLU A 408 -30.84 -38.60 12.98
N ALA A 409 -32.11 -38.56 12.64
CA ALA A 409 -33.15 -37.98 13.48
C ALA A 409 -34.48 -38.72 13.37
N ILE A 410 -35.34 -38.57 14.38
CA ILE A 410 -36.73 -39.00 14.32
C ILE A 410 -37.61 -37.74 14.15
N VAL A 411 -38.24 -37.59 13.00
CA VAL A 411 -39.11 -36.46 12.65
C VAL A 411 -40.52 -36.95 12.48
N ASN A 412 -41.45 -36.44 13.28
CA ASN A 412 -42.85 -36.91 13.29
C ASN A 412 -42.99 -38.42 13.36
N GLY A 413 -42.13 -39.07 14.19
CA GLY A 413 -42.15 -40.54 14.40
C GLY A 413 -41.54 -41.37 13.27
N ARG A 414 -40.97 -40.74 12.22
CA ARG A 414 -40.27 -41.41 11.12
C ARG A 414 -38.76 -41.26 11.25
N GLN A 415 -38.01 -42.30 10.96
CA GLN A 415 -36.56 -42.24 10.95
C GLN A 415 -36.07 -41.49 9.70
N VAL A 416 -35.28 -40.47 9.91
CA VAL A 416 -34.74 -39.59 8.85
C VAL A 416 -33.22 -39.59 8.94
N LEU A 417 -32.60 -39.78 7.77
CA LEU A 417 -31.16 -39.59 7.57
C LEU A 417 -30.93 -38.42 6.61
N VAL A 418 -30.13 -37.44 7.01
CA VAL A 418 -29.75 -36.30 6.20
C VAL A 418 -28.23 -36.17 6.19
N GLY A 419 -27.61 -36.10 5.03
CA GLY A 419 -26.16 -36.00 4.96
C GLY A 419 -25.61 -36.17 3.55
N ASN A 420 -24.35 -36.63 3.47
CA ASN A 420 -23.70 -36.92 2.20
C ASN A 420 -24.07 -38.31 1.63
N ILE A 421 -23.70 -38.56 0.38
CA ILE A 421 -24.00 -39.84 -0.30
C ILE A 421 -23.41 -41.05 0.45
N ARG A 422 -22.27 -40.89 1.14
CA ARG A 422 -21.62 -41.97 1.92
C ARG A 422 -22.48 -42.46 3.08
N LEU A 423 -23.21 -41.55 3.72
CA LEU A 423 -24.14 -41.89 4.79
C LEU A 423 -25.19 -42.91 4.34
N LEU A 424 -25.78 -42.70 3.17
CA LEU A 424 -26.79 -43.60 2.64
C LEU A 424 -26.17 -44.92 2.14
N ALA A 425 -24.98 -44.84 1.54
CA ALA A 425 -24.24 -46.03 1.10
C ALA A 425 -23.87 -46.98 2.28
N GLU A 426 -23.47 -46.44 3.43
CA GLU A 426 -23.16 -47.22 4.65
C GLU A 426 -24.40 -47.87 5.26
N ARG A 427 -25.58 -47.41 4.89
CA ARG A 427 -26.87 -47.97 5.33
C ARG A 427 -27.55 -48.81 4.23
N ASP A 428 -26.82 -49.17 3.16
CA ASP A 428 -27.30 -49.95 2.02
C ASP A 428 -28.53 -49.33 1.36
N ILE A 429 -28.70 -47.97 1.40
CA ILE A 429 -29.77 -47.24 0.76
C ILE A 429 -29.31 -46.79 -0.64
N PRO A 430 -29.93 -47.31 -1.72
CA PRO A 430 -29.53 -46.94 -3.08
C PRO A 430 -29.84 -45.48 -3.38
N VAL A 431 -28.88 -44.76 -3.96
CA VAL A 431 -29.04 -43.42 -4.47
C VAL A 431 -28.93 -43.41 -6.00
N PRO A 432 -29.55 -42.46 -6.70
CA PRO A 432 -29.40 -42.31 -8.14
C PRO A 432 -27.92 -42.18 -8.54
N LYS A 433 -27.48 -42.92 -9.58
CA LYS A 433 -26.08 -42.92 -10.04
C LYS A 433 -25.59 -41.54 -10.46
N GLU A 434 -26.47 -40.73 -11.01
CA GLU A 434 -26.17 -39.36 -11.44
C GLU A 434 -25.65 -38.47 -10.28
N LEU A 435 -26.07 -38.77 -9.04
CA LEU A 435 -25.61 -38.02 -7.84
C LEU A 435 -24.18 -38.36 -7.43
N SER A 436 -23.73 -39.61 -7.68
CA SER A 436 -22.35 -40.01 -7.38
C SER A 436 -21.35 -39.29 -8.29
N ASP A 437 -21.76 -38.95 -9.51
CA ASP A 437 -20.98 -38.22 -10.50
C ASP A 437 -21.27 -36.71 -10.47
N SER A 438 -22.17 -36.26 -9.55
CA SER A 438 -22.53 -34.85 -9.44
C SER A 438 -21.33 -33.96 -9.12
N VAL A 439 -21.28 -32.84 -9.80
CA VAL A 439 -20.29 -31.79 -9.67
C VAL A 439 -20.60 -30.86 -8.49
N SER A 440 -21.85 -30.90 -7.98
CA SER A 440 -22.30 -30.05 -6.87
C SER A 440 -22.13 -30.75 -5.52
N THR A 441 -22.10 -29.98 -4.43
CA THR A 441 -22.25 -30.54 -3.08
C THR A 441 -23.66 -31.12 -2.94
N VAL A 442 -23.75 -32.40 -2.63
CA VAL A 442 -25.04 -33.12 -2.54
C VAL A 442 -25.41 -33.30 -1.08
N VAL A 443 -26.61 -32.91 -0.71
CA VAL A 443 -27.26 -33.28 0.54
C VAL A 443 -28.40 -34.25 0.19
N VAL A 444 -28.29 -35.49 0.67
CA VAL A 444 -29.32 -36.54 0.45
C VAL A 444 -30.16 -36.72 1.70
N CYS A 445 -31.41 -37.07 1.48
CA CYS A 445 -32.37 -37.39 2.52
C CYS A 445 -32.94 -38.80 2.29
N ALA A 446 -32.97 -39.64 3.36
CA ALA A 446 -33.69 -40.90 3.38
C ALA A 446 -34.68 -40.93 4.54
N ILE A 447 -35.80 -41.57 4.33
CA ILE A 447 -36.89 -41.71 5.30
C ILE A 447 -37.26 -43.18 5.43
N ASP A 448 -37.27 -43.70 6.63
CA ASP A 448 -37.58 -45.11 6.95
C ASP A 448 -36.79 -46.09 6.07
N GLY A 449 -35.50 -45.80 5.86
CA GLY A 449 -34.59 -46.65 5.09
C GLY A 449 -34.74 -46.57 3.58
N LYS A 450 -35.51 -45.60 3.05
CA LYS A 450 -35.68 -45.37 1.60
C LYS A 450 -35.21 -43.98 1.21
N TYR A 451 -34.58 -43.88 0.05
CA TYR A 451 -34.18 -42.61 -0.51
C TYR A 451 -35.43 -41.73 -0.82
N ALA A 452 -35.46 -40.52 -0.26
CA ALA A 452 -36.59 -39.59 -0.36
C ALA A 452 -36.34 -38.41 -1.30
N GLY A 453 -35.07 -38.01 -1.43
CA GLY A 453 -34.72 -36.87 -2.30
C GLY A 453 -33.32 -36.33 -1.98
N HIS A 454 -32.96 -35.27 -2.72
CA HIS A 454 -31.69 -34.60 -2.55
C HIS A 454 -31.74 -33.10 -2.84
N LEU A 455 -30.74 -32.37 -2.34
CA LEU A 455 -30.46 -31.00 -2.70
C LEU A 455 -29.06 -30.92 -3.30
N LEU A 456 -28.94 -30.16 -4.39
CA LEU A 456 -27.64 -29.76 -4.94
C LEU A 456 -27.34 -28.37 -4.49
N LEU A 457 -26.13 -28.21 -3.95
CA LEU A 457 -25.64 -26.92 -3.49
C LEU A 457 -24.34 -26.56 -4.23
N SER A 458 -24.20 -25.28 -4.55
CA SER A 458 -22.97 -24.73 -5.11
C SER A 458 -22.49 -23.55 -4.27
N ASP A 459 -21.18 -23.35 -4.27
CA ASP A 459 -20.56 -22.17 -3.68
C ASP A 459 -20.89 -20.95 -4.55
N THR A 460 -21.10 -19.80 -3.93
CA THR A 460 -21.56 -18.58 -4.65
C THR A 460 -20.36 -17.71 -4.99
N LEU A 461 -20.23 -17.33 -6.26
CA LEU A 461 -19.24 -16.33 -6.69
C LEU A 461 -19.49 -14.97 -6.03
N LYS A 462 -18.42 -14.29 -5.64
CA LYS A 462 -18.49 -12.89 -5.24
C LYS A 462 -18.99 -12.03 -6.39
N LYS A 463 -19.75 -10.98 -6.09
CA LYS A 463 -20.44 -10.15 -7.08
C LYS A 463 -19.51 -9.53 -8.12
N ASP A 464 -18.28 -9.24 -7.73
CA ASP A 464 -17.25 -8.58 -8.54
C ASP A 464 -16.17 -9.55 -9.10
N ALA A 465 -16.30 -10.87 -8.86
CA ALA A 465 -15.31 -11.85 -9.30
C ALA A 465 -15.12 -11.87 -10.83
N VAL A 466 -16.22 -11.82 -11.61
CA VAL A 466 -16.15 -11.75 -13.08
C VAL A 466 -15.54 -10.42 -13.54
N ASP A 467 -15.91 -9.30 -12.89
CA ASP A 467 -15.34 -7.98 -13.20
C ASP A 467 -13.83 -7.94 -12.87
N ALA A 468 -13.40 -8.60 -11.79
CA ALA A 468 -11.99 -8.73 -11.42
C ALA A 468 -11.17 -9.38 -12.54
N ILE A 469 -11.63 -10.52 -13.07
CA ILE A 469 -10.95 -11.23 -14.17
C ILE A 469 -10.91 -10.37 -15.44
N ARG A 470 -12.02 -9.71 -15.79
CA ARG A 470 -12.07 -8.80 -16.95
C ARG A 470 -11.04 -7.67 -16.81
N ARG A 471 -11.03 -6.96 -15.67
CA ARG A 471 -10.09 -5.85 -15.42
C ARG A 471 -8.63 -6.30 -15.44
N LEU A 472 -8.33 -7.52 -14.99
CA LEU A 472 -6.98 -8.06 -15.08
C LEU A 472 -6.56 -8.30 -16.54
N LYS A 473 -7.47 -8.81 -17.39
CA LYS A 473 -7.25 -8.93 -18.83
C LYS A 473 -7.05 -7.57 -19.50
N ASP A 474 -7.83 -6.56 -19.13
CA ASP A 474 -7.69 -5.17 -19.61
C ASP A 474 -6.33 -4.55 -19.20
N LEU A 475 -5.71 -5.05 -18.13
CA LEU A 475 -4.38 -4.66 -17.68
C LEU A 475 -3.24 -5.51 -18.29
N ASP A 476 -3.49 -6.25 -19.38
CA ASP A 476 -2.51 -7.12 -20.04
C ASP A 476 -1.88 -8.19 -19.11
N VAL A 477 -2.66 -8.71 -18.14
CA VAL A 477 -2.28 -9.90 -17.40
C VAL A 477 -2.45 -11.11 -18.33
N LYS A 478 -1.35 -11.75 -18.69
CA LYS A 478 -1.31 -12.77 -19.76
C LYS A 478 -1.93 -14.09 -19.36
N ASP A 479 -1.67 -14.51 -18.12
CA ASP A 479 -2.10 -15.79 -17.58
C ASP A 479 -2.94 -15.56 -16.31
N ILE A 480 -4.16 -16.06 -16.29
CA ILE A 480 -5.01 -16.08 -15.10
C ILE A 480 -5.34 -17.55 -14.84
N CYS A 481 -5.01 -18.02 -13.63
CA CYS A 481 -5.18 -19.41 -13.23
C CYS A 481 -6.14 -19.52 -12.03
N LEU A 482 -6.97 -20.55 -12.01
CA LEU A 482 -7.80 -20.94 -10.87
C LEU A 482 -7.25 -22.22 -10.25
N LEU A 483 -6.91 -22.19 -8.95
CA LEU A 483 -6.43 -23.33 -8.20
C LEU A 483 -7.43 -23.72 -7.12
N SER A 484 -7.76 -25.00 -6.99
CA SER A 484 -8.74 -25.46 -6.00
C SER A 484 -8.50 -26.90 -5.56
N GLY A 485 -8.89 -27.21 -4.33
CA GLY A 485 -8.98 -28.59 -3.83
C GLY A 485 -10.23 -29.35 -4.31
N ASP A 486 -11.18 -28.65 -4.92
CA ASP A 486 -12.41 -29.28 -5.42
C ASP A 486 -12.16 -30.17 -6.64
N LYS A 487 -13.14 -31.02 -6.97
CA LYS A 487 -13.09 -31.86 -8.18
C LYS A 487 -12.85 -31.01 -9.43
N GLN A 488 -12.07 -31.54 -10.37
CA GLN A 488 -11.69 -30.81 -11.60
C GLN A 488 -12.91 -30.31 -12.41
N GLU A 489 -14.00 -31.08 -12.44
CA GLU A 489 -15.23 -30.74 -13.14
C GLU A 489 -15.90 -29.49 -12.56
N ILE A 490 -15.90 -29.36 -11.22
CA ILE A 490 -16.40 -28.16 -10.51
C ILE A 490 -15.57 -26.95 -10.87
N VAL A 491 -14.26 -27.10 -10.82
CA VAL A 491 -13.31 -26.01 -11.08
C VAL A 491 -13.44 -25.53 -12.53
N ASN A 492 -13.64 -26.45 -13.48
CA ASN A 492 -13.87 -26.11 -14.90
C ASN A 492 -15.14 -25.27 -15.10
N GLN A 493 -16.26 -25.62 -14.42
CA GLN A 493 -17.49 -24.83 -14.50
C GLN A 493 -17.31 -23.41 -13.94
N PHE A 494 -16.60 -23.26 -12.83
CA PHE A 494 -16.26 -21.95 -12.28
C PHE A 494 -15.35 -21.16 -13.22
N ALA A 495 -14.36 -21.81 -13.84
CA ALA A 495 -13.46 -21.19 -14.79
C ALA A 495 -14.19 -20.66 -16.03
N GLU A 496 -15.13 -21.42 -16.57
CA GLU A 496 -15.96 -21.01 -17.70
C GLU A 496 -16.82 -19.77 -17.34
N ARG A 497 -17.48 -19.80 -16.17
CA ARG A 497 -18.30 -18.66 -15.69
C ARG A 497 -17.48 -17.40 -15.43
N LEU A 498 -16.23 -17.55 -14.97
CA LEU A 498 -15.30 -16.45 -14.71
C LEU A 498 -14.57 -15.98 -15.97
N GLY A 499 -14.55 -16.79 -17.03
CA GLY A 499 -13.76 -16.55 -18.23
C GLY A 499 -12.25 -16.74 -17.99
N VAL A 500 -11.86 -17.71 -17.14
CA VAL A 500 -10.47 -18.07 -16.84
C VAL A 500 -10.05 -19.23 -17.74
N ASP A 501 -8.87 -19.11 -18.35
CA ASP A 501 -8.42 -20.07 -19.37
C ASP A 501 -7.73 -21.31 -18.77
N LYS A 502 -7.19 -21.21 -17.55
CA LYS A 502 -6.44 -22.28 -16.87
C LYS A 502 -7.04 -22.56 -15.49
N ALA A 503 -7.47 -23.79 -15.26
CA ALA A 503 -8.10 -24.20 -14.02
C ALA A 503 -7.65 -25.59 -13.58
N TYR A 504 -7.27 -25.72 -12.32
CA TYR A 504 -6.72 -26.94 -11.76
C TYR A 504 -7.46 -27.31 -10.49
N GLY A 505 -8.07 -28.48 -10.51
CA GLY A 505 -8.80 -29.08 -9.39
C GLY A 505 -8.04 -30.21 -8.73
N ASN A 506 -8.63 -30.79 -7.68
CA ASN A 506 -8.10 -31.89 -6.88
C ASN A 506 -6.71 -31.59 -6.28
N LEU A 507 -6.37 -30.31 -6.06
CA LEU A 507 -5.06 -29.90 -5.53
C LEU A 507 -5.04 -29.96 -4.01
N LEU A 508 -4.07 -30.65 -3.45
CA LEU A 508 -3.70 -30.50 -2.05
C LEU A 508 -2.93 -29.17 -1.85
N PRO A 509 -2.83 -28.65 -0.62
CA PRO A 509 -2.05 -27.43 -0.36
C PRO A 509 -0.60 -27.52 -0.87
N GLU A 510 0.02 -28.69 -0.78
CA GLU A 510 1.37 -28.98 -1.28
C GLU A 510 1.44 -28.90 -2.82
N ASP A 511 0.40 -29.38 -3.52
CA ASP A 511 0.32 -29.31 -4.98
C ASP A 511 0.18 -27.87 -5.48
N LYS A 512 -0.62 -27.04 -4.77
CA LYS A 512 -0.73 -25.61 -5.05
C LYS A 512 0.64 -24.91 -4.90
N ALA A 513 1.35 -25.21 -3.83
CA ALA A 513 2.68 -24.67 -3.56
C ALA A 513 3.67 -25.07 -4.67
N ALA A 514 3.74 -26.33 -5.03
CA ALA A 514 4.59 -26.83 -6.11
C ALA A 514 4.22 -26.24 -7.48
N TYR A 515 2.93 -25.97 -7.71
CA TYR A 515 2.48 -25.31 -8.95
C TYR A 515 2.98 -23.86 -9.03
N ILE A 516 2.84 -23.09 -7.94
CA ILE A 516 3.32 -21.70 -7.89
C ILE A 516 4.85 -21.65 -7.99
N GLU A 517 5.58 -22.51 -7.27
CA GLU A 517 7.05 -22.58 -7.35
C GLU A 517 7.53 -22.87 -8.79
N ARG A 518 6.84 -23.75 -9.51
CA ARG A 518 7.15 -24.00 -10.92
C ARG A 518 6.89 -22.78 -11.80
N LEU A 519 5.79 -22.03 -11.56
CA LEU A 519 5.47 -20.82 -12.33
C LEU A 519 6.48 -19.70 -12.05
N THR A 520 6.89 -19.50 -10.82
CA THR A 520 7.89 -18.48 -10.44
C THR A 520 9.30 -18.81 -10.95
N ALA A 521 9.59 -20.09 -11.18
CA ALA A 521 10.86 -20.52 -11.78
C ALA A 521 10.96 -20.20 -13.28
N GLU A 522 9.87 -19.87 -13.98
CA GLU A 522 9.87 -19.48 -15.38
C GLU A 522 10.39 -18.03 -15.55
N PRO A 523 11.46 -17.78 -16.33
CA PRO A 523 12.14 -16.47 -16.36
C PRO A 523 11.28 -15.28 -16.80
N ASP A 524 10.26 -15.53 -17.63
CA ASP A 524 9.39 -14.48 -18.20
C ASP A 524 8.10 -14.28 -17.39
N LYS A 525 7.92 -14.99 -16.28
CA LYS A 525 6.75 -14.90 -15.43
C LYS A 525 7.04 -14.11 -14.16
N SER A 526 6.09 -13.29 -13.78
CA SER A 526 6.00 -12.69 -12.46
C SER A 526 4.60 -13.00 -11.92
N VAL A 527 4.57 -13.81 -10.87
CA VAL A 527 3.39 -14.49 -10.39
C VAL A 527 2.84 -13.80 -9.15
N ALA A 528 1.58 -13.37 -9.20
CA ALA A 528 0.84 -13.04 -7.99
C ALA A 528 -0.08 -14.23 -7.61
N PHE A 529 -0.08 -14.61 -6.36
CA PHE A 529 -1.05 -15.55 -5.82
C PHE A 529 -2.04 -14.81 -4.93
N VAL A 530 -3.33 -15.08 -5.12
CA VAL A 530 -4.42 -14.47 -4.36
C VAL A 530 -5.17 -15.56 -3.59
N GLY A 531 -5.18 -15.45 -2.28
CA GLY A 531 -5.80 -16.42 -1.38
C GLY A 531 -6.42 -15.79 -0.14
N ASP A 532 -7.10 -16.57 0.70
CA ASP A 532 -7.68 -16.11 1.96
C ASP A 532 -6.68 -16.08 3.13
N GLY A 533 -5.49 -16.66 2.92
CA GLY A 533 -4.37 -16.67 3.86
C GLY A 533 -4.48 -17.64 5.03
N MET A 534 -5.60 -18.34 5.22
CA MET A 534 -5.74 -19.31 6.32
C MET A 534 -5.03 -20.63 5.99
N ASN A 535 -5.26 -21.16 4.78
CA ASN A 535 -4.68 -22.43 4.34
C ASN A 535 -3.54 -22.23 3.33
N ASP A 536 -3.48 -21.06 2.70
CA ASP A 536 -2.59 -20.76 1.58
C ASP A 536 -1.34 -19.96 1.98
N ALA A 537 -1.06 -19.78 3.27
CA ALA A 537 0.10 -19.02 3.76
C ALA A 537 1.44 -19.46 3.12
N PRO A 538 1.73 -20.76 2.95
CA PRO A 538 2.95 -21.18 2.24
C PRO A 538 2.95 -20.78 0.77
N VAL A 539 1.80 -20.82 0.10
CA VAL A 539 1.65 -20.49 -1.31
C VAL A 539 1.83 -18.98 -1.55
N LEU A 540 1.26 -18.15 -0.63
CA LEU A 540 1.46 -16.70 -0.62
C LEU A 540 2.95 -16.34 -0.53
N ALA A 541 3.69 -17.01 0.36
CA ALA A 541 5.11 -16.75 0.57
C ALA A 541 6.02 -17.19 -0.60
N LEU A 542 5.60 -18.17 -1.40
CA LEU A 542 6.35 -18.70 -2.56
C LEU A 542 6.12 -17.89 -3.83
N SER A 543 5.07 -17.09 -3.90
CA SER A 543 4.79 -16.24 -5.05
C SER A 543 5.68 -14.98 -5.08
N ASP A 544 5.84 -14.34 -6.25
CA ASP A 544 6.55 -13.05 -6.35
C ASP A 544 5.79 -11.93 -5.62
N VAL A 545 4.46 -12.03 -5.56
CA VAL A 545 3.60 -11.15 -4.78
C VAL A 545 2.44 -11.95 -4.20
N GLY A 546 2.47 -12.19 -2.89
CA GLY A 546 1.37 -12.81 -2.15
C GLY A 546 0.29 -11.79 -1.79
N ILE A 547 -0.96 -12.04 -2.19
CA ILE A 547 -2.11 -11.16 -1.95
C ILE A 547 -3.14 -11.88 -1.08
N ALA A 548 -3.37 -11.40 0.13
CA ALA A 548 -4.39 -11.93 1.01
C ALA A 548 -5.70 -11.15 0.91
N MET A 549 -6.82 -11.88 0.87
CA MET A 549 -8.18 -11.34 0.82
C MET A 549 -8.82 -11.29 2.20
N GLY A 550 -9.63 -10.24 2.48
CA GLY A 550 -10.44 -10.16 3.70
C GLY A 550 -9.63 -10.00 5.01
N GLY A 551 -8.43 -9.48 4.94
CA GLY A 551 -7.34 -9.60 5.89
C GLY A 551 -7.51 -9.00 7.29
N LEU A 552 -8.59 -8.31 7.63
CA LEU A 552 -8.74 -7.72 8.98
C LEU A 552 -9.10 -8.77 10.06
N GLY A 553 -9.53 -9.98 9.65
CA GLY A 553 -9.92 -11.05 10.56
C GLY A 553 -8.88 -12.15 10.78
N SER A 554 -7.85 -12.28 9.93
CA SER A 554 -6.86 -13.36 9.98
C SER A 554 -5.44 -12.80 10.16
N ASP A 555 -4.90 -12.93 11.37
CA ASP A 555 -3.52 -12.49 11.67
C ASP A 555 -2.48 -13.28 10.85
N ALA A 556 -2.74 -14.57 10.58
CA ALA A 556 -1.88 -15.43 9.77
C ALA A 556 -1.82 -14.98 8.29
N ALA A 557 -2.95 -14.55 7.72
CA ALA A 557 -3.02 -13.99 6.37
C ALA A 557 -2.23 -12.69 6.24
N ILE A 558 -2.41 -11.81 7.24
CA ILE A 558 -1.67 -10.55 7.30
C ILE A 558 -0.17 -10.82 7.40
N GLU A 559 0.27 -11.82 8.18
CA GLU A 559 1.70 -12.08 8.38
C GLU A 559 2.37 -12.64 7.12
N SER A 560 1.70 -13.48 6.36
CA SER A 560 2.28 -14.22 5.23
C SER A 560 2.23 -13.46 3.90
N ALA A 561 1.24 -12.57 3.68
CA ALA A 561 1.07 -11.87 2.42
C ALA A 561 1.92 -10.59 2.31
N ASP A 562 2.26 -10.19 1.09
CA ASP A 562 2.94 -8.94 0.75
C ASP A 562 1.97 -7.78 0.56
N VAL A 563 0.75 -8.11 0.12
CA VAL A 563 -0.35 -7.19 -0.10
C VAL A 563 -1.59 -7.76 0.60
N VAL A 564 -2.30 -6.91 1.34
CA VAL A 564 -3.53 -7.28 2.04
C VAL A 564 -4.68 -6.45 1.49
N ILE A 565 -5.70 -7.11 0.96
CA ILE A 565 -6.96 -6.48 0.55
C ILE A 565 -7.91 -6.55 1.73
N GLN A 566 -8.24 -5.38 2.29
CA GLN A 566 -9.08 -5.26 3.49
C GLN A 566 -10.55 -5.61 3.21
N THR A 567 -11.00 -5.28 1.99
CA THR A 567 -12.33 -5.64 1.50
C THR A 567 -12.33 -7.07 0.98
N ASP A 568 -13.50 -7.66 0.95
CA ASP A 568 -13.67 -9.02 0.41
C ASP A 568 -13.94 -8.98 -1.12
N GLN A 569 -13.27 -8.04 -1.84
CA GLN A 569 -13.50 -7.74 -3.26
C GLN A 569 -12.31 -8.16 -4.15
N PRO A 570 -12.42 -9.23 -4.96
CA PRO A 570 -11.39 -9.63 -5.91
C PRO A 570 -10.98 -8.55 -6.92
N SER A 571 -11.88 -7.64 -7.28
CA SER A 571 -11.60 -6.53 -8.22
C SER A 571 -10.49 -5.59 -7.74
N LYS A 572 -10.22 -5.55 -6.43
CA LYS A 572 -9.13 -4.78 -5.83
C LYS A 572 -7.73 -5.27 -6.22
N VAL A 573 -7.59 -6.51 -6.68
CA VAL A 573 -6.32 -7.03 -7.23
C VAL A 573 -5.92 -6.23 -8.48
N ALA A 574 -6.87 -6.01 -9.41
CA ALA A 574 -6.62 -5.20 -10.60
C ALA A 574 -6.34 -3.72 -10.23
N GLU A 575 -7.02 -3.19 -9.22
CA GLU A 575 -6.78 -1.84 -8.72
C GLU A 575 -5.38 -1.69 -8.11
N ALA A 576 -4.91 -2.70 -7.35
CA ALA A 576 -3.55 -2.75 -6.81
C ALA A 576 -2.47 -2.67 -7.92
N ILE A 577 -2.63 -3.46 -8.99
CA ILE A 577 -1.75 -3.43 -10.17
C ILE A 577 -1.79 -2.05 -10.84
N SER A 578 -2.97 -1.46 -10.99
CA SER A 578 -3.15 -0.14 -11.61
C SER A 578 -2.46 0.97 -10.81
N ILE A 579 -2.59 0.99 -9.47
CA ILE A 579 -1.93 1.94 -8.59
C ILE A 579 -0.40 1.75 -8.66
N GLY A 580 0.09 0.52 -8.61
CA GLY A 580 1.51 0.22 -8.77
C GLY A 580 2.07 0.76 -10.09
N ARG A 581 1.44 0.46 -11.23
CA ARG A 581 1.85 0.93 -12.56
C ARG A 581 1.82 2.46 -12.67
N ALA A 582 0.80 3.11 -12.11
CA ALA A 582 0.72 4.57 -12.08
C ALA A 582 1.85 5.19 -11.26
N THR A 583 2.15 4.62 -10.09
CA THR A 583 3.27 5.04 -9.23
C THR A 583 4.60 4.92 -9.98
N ARG A 584 4.87 3.76 -10.58
CA ARG A 584 6.08 3.52 -11.36
C ARG A 584 6.23 4.50 -12.53
N ASN A 585 5.13 4.82 -13.23
CA ASN A 585 5.15 5.78 -14.34
C ASN A 585 5.51 7.19 -13.85
N ILE A 586 4.94 7.65 -12.73
CA ILE A 586 5.27 8.96 -12.15
C ILE A 586 6.75 8.99 -11.71
N VAL A 587 7.21 7.96 -11.03
CA VAL A 587 8.63 7.83 -10.62
C VAL A 587 9.55 7.84 -11.84
N ARG A 588 9.21 7.10 -12.90
CA ARG A 588 9.97 7.09 -14.16
C ARG A 588 10.00 8.48 -14.82
N GLN A 589 8.87 9.19 -14.86
CA GLN A 589 8.80 10.57 -15.38
C GLN A 589 9.76 11.50 -14.61
N ASN A 590 9.77 11.39 -13.26
CA ASN A 590 10.65 12.19 -12.43
C ASN A 590 12.13 11.86 -12.70
N ILE A 591 12.48 10.59 -12.81
CA ILE A 591 13.86 10.16 -13.09
C ILE A 591 14.31 10.67 -14.47
N VAL A 592 13.53 10.38 -15.51
CA VAL A 592 13.90 10.76 -16.89
C VAL A 592 13.91 12.27 -17.06
N GLY A 593 12.91 12.96 -16.55
CA GLY A 593 12.81 14.43 -16.62
C GLY A 593 13.97 15.13 -15.89
N SER A 594 14.26 14.70 -14.65
CA SER A 594 15.35 15.28 -13.87
C SER A 594 16.72 15.03 -14.49
N ILE A 595 17.00 13.82 -14.96
CA ILE A 595 18.26 13.50 -15.62
C ILE A 595 18.38 14.28 -16.95
N GLY A 596 17.29 14.35 -17.73
CA GLY A 596 17.29 15.06 -19.02
C GLY A 596 17.64 16.54 -18.88
N VAL A 597 16.96 17.25 -17.97
CA VAL A 597 17.27 18.67 -17.72
C VAL A 597 18.70 18.83 -17.19
N LYS A 598 19.14 17.97 -16.27
CA LYS A 598 20.51 18.02 -15.74
C LYS A 598 21.57 17.87 -16.82
N VAL A 599 21.41 16.93 -17.73
CA VAL A 599 22.37 16.72 -18.85
C VAL A 599 22.44 17.99 -19.70
N ILE A 600 21.30 18.60 -20.03
CA ILE A 600 21.26 19.85 -20.82
C ILE A 600 22.02 20.98 -20.10
N VAL A 601 21.74 21.19 -18.81
CA VAL A 601 22.35 22.28 -18.02
C VAL A 601 23.84 22.01 -17.77
N LEU A 602 24.23 20.73 -17.55
CA LEU A 602 25.65 20.32 -17.44
C LEU A 602 26.43 20.63 -18.71
N VAL A 603 25.88 20.30 -19.87
CA VAL A 603 26.49 20.61 -21.17
C VAL A 603 26.61 22.14 -21.33
N ALA A 604 25.54 22.89 -21.06
CA ALA A 604 25.56 24.36 -21.11
C ALA A 604 26.63 24.95 -20.17
N GLY A 605 26.73 24.44 -18.93
CA GLY A 605 27.75 24.87 -17.95
C GLY A 605 29.18 24.59 -18.41
N ALA A 606 29.45 23.39 -18.96
CA ALA A 606 30.76 23.01 -19.47
C ALA A 606 31.22 23.92 -20.64
N PHE A 607 30.28 24.35 -21.48
CA PHE A 607 30.59 25.30 -22.57
C PHE A 607 30.58 26.76 -22.13
N GLY A 608 30.25 27.05 -20.86
CA GLY A 608 30.24 28.43 -20.32
C GLY A 608 28.96 29.22 -20.67
N PHE A 609 27.89 28.57 -21.08
CA PHE A 609 26.60 29.20 -21.36
C PHE A 609 25.67 29.29 -20.12
N ALA A 610 26.03 28.71 -19.00
CA ALA A 610 25.27 28.77 -17.76
C ALA A 610 26.11 29.34 -16.62
N THR A 611 25.47 30.16 -15.80
CA THR A 611 26.05 30.73 -14.57
C THR A 611 25.73 29.85 -13.34
N LEU A 612 26.44 30.08 -12.24
CA LEU A 612 26.25 29.32 -10.99
C LEU A 612 24.80 29.44 -10.45
N TRP A 613 24.24 30.63 -10.44
CA TRP A 613 22.89 30.85 -9.90
C TRP A 613 21.79 30.31 -10.82
N GLU A 614 21.96 30.37 -12.14
CA GLU A 614 21.05 29.74 -13.12
C GLU A 614 21.05 28.23 -12.96
N ALA A 615 22.21 27.64 -12.69
CA ALA A 615 22.37 26.22 -12.42
C ALA A 615 21.59 25.77 -11.19
N VAL A 616 21.71 26.49 -10.08
CA VAL A 616 20.97 26.18 -8.82
C VAL A 616 19.47 26.39 -9.02
N PHE A 617 19.07 27.47 -9.70
CA PHE A 617 17.66 27.74 -9.97
C PHE A 617 17.01 26.62 -10.82
N ALA A 618 17.72 26.14 -11.83
CA ALA A 618 17.26 25.01 -12.64
C ALA A 618 17.11 23.73 -11.81
N ASP A 619 18.07 23.40 -10.94
CA ASP A 619 18.03 22.22 -10.08
C ASP A 619 16.87 22.27 -9.06
N VAL A 620 16.70 23.40 -8.37
CA VAL A 620 15.59 23.64 -7.44
C VAL A 620 14.24 23.57 -8.16
N GLY A 621 14.13 24.19 -9.35
CA GLY A 621 12.93 24.19 -10.17
C GLY A 621 12.51 22.77 -10.58
N VAL A 622 13.47 21.98 -11.08
CA VAL A 622 13.23 20.58 -11.44
C VAL A 622 12.83 19.75 -10.24
N SER A 623 13.49 19.96 -9.09
CA SER A 623 13.16 19.27 -7.84
C SER A 623 11.74 19.55 -7.39
N LEU A 624 11.31 20.81 -7.43
CA LEU A 624 9.94 21.21 -7.08
C LEU A 624 8.91 20.59 -8.04
N LEU A 625 9.18 20.63 -9.35
CA LEU A 625 8.30 19.99 -10.35
C LEU A 625 8.18 18.49 -10.14
N ALA A 626 9.28 17.80 -9.81
CA ALA A 626 9.29 16.37 -9.53
C ALA A 626 8.49 16.02 -8.25
N VAL A 627 8.59 16.85 -7.19
CA VAL A 627 7.77 16.72 -5.98
C VAL A 627 6.29 16.92 -6.30
N LEU A 628 5.94 17.96 -7.04
CA LEU A 628 4.55 18.23 -7.46
C LEU A 628 3.99 17.10 -8.33
N ASN A 629 4.81 16.52 -9.21
CA ASN A 629 4.40 15.35 -10.01
C ASN A 629 4.16 14.13 -9.13
N SER A 630 4.99 13.90 -8.09
CA SER A 630 4.80 12.80 -7.13
C SER A 630 3.48 12.91 -6.36
N ILE A 631 3.06 14.13 -6.00
CA ILE A 631 1.79 14.37 -5.29
C ILE A 631 0.57 13.99 -6.14
N ARG A 632 0.68 13.94 -7.46
CA ARG A 632 -0.44 13.55 -8.35
C ARG A 632 -0.97 12.15 -8.08
N ILE A 633 -0.13 11.24 -7.56
CA ILE A 633 -0.58 9.89 -7.21
C ILE A 633 -1.63 9.91 -6.10
N LEU A 634 -1.57 10.88 -5.19
CA LEU A 634 -2.52 11.02 -4.08
C LEU A 634 -3.93 11.45 -4.53
N LYS A 635 -4.10 11.92 -5.78
CA LYS A 635 -5.40 12.31 -6.32
C LYS A 635 -6.13 11.17 -7.04
N ARG A 636 -5.50 10.00 -7.10
CA ARG A 636 -6.09 8.77 -7.60
C ARG A 636 -6.66 7.95 -6.44
#